data_ecc23c2547256eef231afb4f3cb6fda3
#
_entry.id   ecc23c2547256eef231afb4f3cb6fda3
#
_cell.length_a   1.000
_cell.length_b   1.000
_cell.length_c   1.000
_cell.angle_alpha   90.00
_cell.angle_beta   90.00
_cell.angle_gamma   90.00
#
_symmetry.space_group_name_H-M   'P 1'
#
loop_
_entity.id
_entity.type
_entity.pdbx_description
1 polymer ?
#
loop_
_entity_poly.entity_id
_entity_poly.type
_entity_poly.pdbx_seq_one_letter_code
_entity_poly.pdbx_strand_id
1 'polypeptide(L)'
;MASLPSVLVGNTMKLDPDFKKHSSPSTPFGKHSTKDLEKDFDASSTEFRELISLVKEGYVKLESSSYVPLLQNCIDKSYVSAAESVHAHIIKTGFYQEMFLVTFLINVYAKCGRMESAQKVFDDLPKRNVVSWTSLMSGYTHNQQPLLAVGAFKKMLETGGYPTAYTLGIVLNACSYLSDIDLGKQIHGYSIKYRIEGDSSTGNALCSLYAKCGSLSMAIKAFNSIEEKNVISWTAIVSACGDNGDSAMGVDMFAQMIDEGVEPNEITLTSVLSLCCTMQALGMGSQVHSMSIKLGYESDLHVRNSIMYLYLKNGCISEAKKVFDGINKVNLVTWNAMIAGHAKMTSLAEDGLSASFWGTEALKIFGRMNKSGMKPDMYTLSSVLTVCGSLVALEQGEQVHAQSVKKGFLSDVVLGTALVNMYNKCGSINGATKAFVEMPKRTLISWTSMITTFAQHARSQQALHLFEDMRFVGAKPNKITFVGVLSACSQAGMVDEALAYYDMMRNEYKINPVMDHHACLIDMFLRLGRIEEAFDFIKQNNLTPNEFLWSILIAGCRSQGKPELGFYAAEQLLELKPRDSETCHLLLNLYISAGRWKDVSRLRKMMREEKVEKLNDWSWITIRNKVYSFKNGGKKSRSNDVTNLLDDLLDRAKPLGYEVDTNPQMVDEETEETTVQPSHHSEKLAVAFGLLNTSNATQIRVVKNISMCRNCHDFVKVVSRLTSRTIIIRDSKRLHRFFDGECCCGDFGGLV
;
A
#
# COMPACT_ATOMS: atom_id res chain seq x y z
N MET A 1 23.17 -18.90 -4.21
CA MET A 1 24.32 -18.74 -5.13
C MET A 1 25.41 -19.69 -4.68
N ALA A 2 25.48 -20.87 -5.27
CA ALA A 2 26.57 -21.80 -4.97
C ALA A 2 27.81 -21.28 -5.70
N SER A 3 28.82 -20.85 -4.96
CA SER A 3 30.16 -20.58 -5.44
C SER A 3 30.78 -21.88 -5.99
N LEU A 4 31.20 -21.86 -7.25
CA LEU A 4 32.08 -22.87 -7.77
C LEU A 4 33.34 -22.96 -6.89
N PRO A 5 33.90 -24.17 -6.62
CA PRO A 5 35.05 -24.30 -5.76
C PRO A 5 36.22 -23.48 -6.29
N SER A 6 36.86 -22.74 -5.40
CA SER A 6 38.10 -22.03 -5.61
C SER A 6 39.25 -23.03 -5.77
N VAL A 7 39.45 -23.54 -6.96
CA VAL A 7 40.65 -24.33 -7.29
C VAL A 7 41.28 -23.73 -8.54
N LEU A 8 42.54 -23.35 -8.38
CA LEU A 8 43.52 -22.92 -9.39
C LEU A 8 43.57 -21.41 -9.68
N VAL A 9 44.22 -20.73 -8.77
CA VAL A 9 45.03 -19.54 -9.07
C VAL A 9 46.43 -19.99 -9.38
N GLY A 10 46.92 -19.65 -10.56
CA GLY A 10 48.33 -19.75 -10.87
C GLY A 10 48.64 -20.24 -12.28
N ASN A 11 48.37 -19.41 -13.28
CA ASN A 11 49.13 -19.48 -14.52
C ASN A 11 49.15 -18.12 -15.23
N THR A 12 50.34 -17.68 -15.52
CA THR A 12 50.73 -16.37 -16.02
C THR A 12 50.46 -16.18 -17.51
N MET A 13 50.02 -14.98 -17.90
CA MET A 13 49.98 -14.53 -19.30
C MET A 13 51.40 -14.50 -19.89
N LYS A 14 51.69 -15.27 -20.94
CA LYS A 14 52.94 -15.19 -21.68
C LYS A 14 52.76 -14.32 -22.93
N LEU A 15 53.55 -13.28 -23.03
CA LEU A 15 53.71 -12.49 -24.27
C LEU A 15 54.62 -13.26 -25.25
N ASP A 16 54.28 -13.26 -26.55
CA ASP A 16 55.06 -13.94 -27.60
C ASP A 16 56.42 -13.26 -27.78
N PRO A 17 57.57 -14.00 -27.68
CA PRO A 17 58.89 -13.39 -27.75
C PRO A 17 59.28 -12.79 -29.11
N ASP A 18 58.60 -13.14 -30.20
CA ASP A 18 58.94 -12.64 -31.56
C ASP A 18 58.40 -11.25 -31.87
N PHE A 19 57.64 -10.64 -30.94
CA PHE A 19 57.02 -9.33 -31.16
C PHE A 19 57.96 -8.12 -30.96
N LYS A 20 59.25 -8.37 -30.59
CA LYS A 20 60.22 -7.29 -30.33
C LYS A 20 60.87 -6.71 -31.60
N LYS A 21 60.51 -7.13 -32.81
CA LYS A 21 61.25 -6.73 -34.05
C LYS A 21 60.49 -5.79 -35.00
N HIS A 22 59.28 -5.40 -34.78
CA HIS A 22 58.60 -4.45 -35.70
C HIS A 22 57.89 -3.30 -34.97
N SER A 23 58.47 -2.12 -35.19
CA SER A 23 57.93 -0.75 -35.09
C SER A 23 57.15 -0.36 -33.83
N SER A 24 57.75 0.49 -33.04
CA SER A 24 57.22 1.25 -31.93
C SER A 24 56.18 2.27 -32.37
N PRO A 25 54.93 2.24 -31.87
CA PRO A 25 54.23 3.46 -31.50
C PRO A 25 54.47 3.69 -30.01
N SER A 26 54.92 4.88 -29.70
CA SER A 26 55.10 5.39 -28.36
C SER A 26 53.78 5.49 -27.64
N THR A 27 53.47 4.56 -26.76
CA THR A 27 52.45 4.67 -25.76
C THR A 27 53.04 4.36 -24.39
N PRO A 28 52.63 5.08 -23.32
CA PRO A 28 53.28 5.02 -22.03
C PRO A 28 52.79 3.83 -21.21
N PHE A 29 53.29 2.62 -21.54
CA PHE A 29 53.19 1.49 -20.61
C PHE A 29 54.56 1.32 -19.95
N GLY A 30 54.66 1.73 -18.69
CA GLY A 30 55.79 1.43 -17.84
C GLY A 30 55.98 -0.06 -17.70
N LYS A 31 57.25 -0.49 -17.58
CA LYS A 31 57.68 -1.87 -17.34
C LYS A 31 57.01 -2.43 -16.05
N HIS A 32 55.79 -2.98 -16.17
CA HIS A 32 55.20 -3.77 -15.10
C HIS A 32 55.56 -5.25 -15.34
N SER A 33 56.15 -5.84 -14.29
CA SER A 33 56.49 -7.27 -14.22
C SER A 33 55.20 -8.09 -14.29
N THR A 34 55.25 -9.25 -14.96
CA THR A 34 54.13 -10.20 -15.05
C THR A 34 53.58 -10.67 -13.70
N LYS A 35 54.27 -10.41 -12.58
CA LYS A 35 53.84 -10.70 -11.22
C LYS A 35 52.87 -9.67 -10.63
N ASP A 36 52.73 -8.45 -11.21
CA ASP A 36 51.85 -7.40 -10.73
C ASP A 36 50.45 -7.52 -11.32
N LEU A 37 50.21 -8.42 -12.28
CA LEU A 37 48.88 -8.71 -12.86
C LEU A 37 48.05 -9.69 -12.03
N GLU A 38 48.59 -10.25 -10.95
CA GLU A 38 47.89 -11.20 -10.07
C GLU A 38 47.21 -10.57 -8.86
N LYS A 39 47.41 -9.28 -8.62
CA LYS A 39 46.75 -8.56 -7.49
C LYS A 39 45.68 -7.64 -7.99
N ASP A 40 44.44 -7.92 -7.56
CA ASP A 40 43.28 -7.05 -7.57
C ASP A 40 43.01 -6.35 -8.91
N PHE A 41 42.48 -7.11 -9.88
CA PHE A 41 41.81 -6.55 -11.05
C PHE A 41 40.52 -5.82 -10.63
N ASP A 42 40.66 -4.67 -10.02
CA ASP A 42 39.64 -3.61 -10.06
C ASP A 42 39.85 -2.84 -11.37
N ALA A 43 39.75 -3.59 -12.49
CA ALA A 43 39.98 -3.03 -13.82
C ALA A 43 38.90 -1.99 -14.11
N SER A 44 39.33 -0.73 -14.20
CA SER A 44 38.51 0.33 -14.79
C SER A 44 37.92 -0.16 -16.12
N SER A 45 36.74 0.27 -16.51
CA SER A 45 36.06 -0.15 -17.75
C SER A 45 36.89 0.05 -19.01
N THR A 46 37.93 0.88 -18.96
CA THR A 46 38.92 1.18 -19.99
C THR A 46 39.95 0.05 -20.15
N GLU A 47 40.57 -0.41 -19.06
CA GLU A 47 41.61 -1.47 -19.10
C GLU A 47 41.05 -2.81 -19.59
N PHE A 48 39.79 -3.13 -19.20
CA PHE A 48 39.14 -4.33 -19.70
C PHE A 48 38.84 -4.27 -21.20
N ARG A 49 38.46 -3.10 -21.74
CA ARG A 49 38.24 -2.89 -23.16
C ARG A 49 39.54 -2.98 -23.96
N GLU A 50 40.62 -2.44 -23.44
CA GLU A 50 41.96 -2.53 -24.07
C GLU A 50 42.43 -3.96 -24.09
N LEU A 51 42.27 -4.74 -23.02
CA LEU A 51 42.59 -6.16 -23.00
C LEU A 51 41.78 -6.96 -24.02
N ILE A 52 40.49 -6.71 -24.15
CA ILE A 52 39.65 -7.35 -25.17
C ILE A 52 40.07 -6.93 -26.58
N SER A 53 40.58 -5.72 -26.81
CA SER A 53 41.13 -5.28 -28.09
C SER A 53 42.42 -6.06 -28.43
N LEU A 54 43.34 -6.21 -27.47
CA LEU A 54 44.55 -6.98 -27.63
C LEU A 54 44.27 -8.47 -27.89
N VAL A 55 43.25 -9.03 -27.24
CA VAL A 55 42.77 -10.39 -27.52
C VAL A 55 42.20 -10.51 -28.94
N LYS A 56 41.44 -9.53 -29.40
CA LYS A 56 40.90 -9.49 -30.79
C LYS A 56 42.00 -9.45 -31.86
N GLU A 57 43.00 -8.66 -31.60
CA GLU A 57 44.13 -8.45 -32.53
C GLU A 57 45.14 -9.62 -32.51
N GLY A 58 44.96 -10.57 -31.58
CA GLY A 58 45.82 -11.78 -31.52
C GLY A 58 47.19 -11.56 -30.86
N TYR A 59 47.36 -10.42 -30.14
CA TYR A 59 48.63 -10.09 -29.49
C TYR A 59 48.90 -10.83 -28.18
N VAL A 60 47.90 -11.56 -27.66
CA VAL A 60 48.00 -12.28 -26.38
C VAL A 60 47.70 -13.75 -26.58
N LYS A 61 48.68 -14.62 -26.27
CA LYS A 61 48.45 -16.07 -26.14
C LYS A 61 47.96 -16.36 -24.74
N LEU A 62 46.67 -16.76 -24.63
CA LEU A 62 46.02 -17.13 -23.39
C LEU A 62 46.10 -18.66 -23.21
N GLU A 63 46.36 -19.10 -22.00
CA GLU A 63 46.11 -20.49 -21.59
C GLU A 63 44.62 -20.67 -21.30
N SER A 64 44.11 -21.89 -21.31
CA SER A 64 42.69 -22.15 -21.11
C SER A 64 42.14 -21.58 -19.80
N SER A 65 42.95 -21.63 -18.73
CA SER A 65 42.61 -21.06 -17.42
C SER A 65 42.46 -19.55 -17.43
N SER A 66 43.14 -18.83 -18.31
CA SER A 66 43.10 -17.35 -18.39
C SER A 66 41.78 -16.81 -18.97
N TYR A 67 41.00 -17.67 -19.68
CA TYR A 67 39.68 -17.26 -20.20
C TYR A 67 38.62 -17.14 -19.11
N VAL A 68 38.75 -17.87 -17.99
CA VAL A 68 37.73 -17.89 -16.91
C VAL A 68 37.55 -16.52 -16.27
N PRO A 69 38.59 -15.81 -15.82
CA PRO A 69 38.47 -14.47 -15.27
C PRO A 69 37.87 -13.46 -16.28
N LEU A 70 38.25 -13.57 -17.57
CA LEU A 70 37.72 -12.71 -18.63
C LEU A 70 36.22 -12.92 -18.82
N LEU A 71 35.79 -14.17 -18.89
CA LEU A 71 34.39 -14.54 -19.04
C LEU A 71 33.58 -14.18 -17.78
N GLN A 72 34.18 -14.33 -16.58
CA GLN A 72 33.52 -13.90 -15.34
C GLN A 72 33.29 -12.39 -15.32
N ASN A 73 34.26 -11.60 -15.76
CA ASN A 73 34.14 -10.15 -15.88
C ASN A 73 33.04 -9.75 -16.89
N CYS A 74 32.85 -10.53 -17.96
CA CYS A 74 31.75 -10.35 -18.90
C CYS A 74 30.39 -10.56 -18.23
N ILE A 75 30.28 -11.54 -17.32
CA ILE A 75 29.08 -11.79 -16.53
C ILE A 75 28.80 -10.60 -15.59
N ASP A 76 29.80 -10.20 -14.81
CA ASP A 76 29.65 -9.18 -13.76
C ASP A 76 29.24 -7.82 -14.33
N LYS A 77 29.73 -7.49 -15.52
CA LYS A 77 29.42 -6.24 -16.23
C LYS A 77 28.35 -6.39 -17.32
N SER A 78 27.81 -7.58 -17.55
CA SER A 78 26.83 -7.90 -18.60
C SER A 78 27.29 -7.45 -20.00
N TYR A 79 28.58 -7.60 -20.34
CA TYR A 79 29.16 -7.16 -21.61
C TYR A 79 29.09 -8.27 -22.67
N VAL A 80 27.97 -8.30 -23.42
CA VAL A 80 27.71 -9.30 -24.47
C VAL A 80 28.78 -9.26 -25.57
N SER A 81 29.14 -8.08 -26.09
CA SER A 81 30.11 -7.90 -27.18
C SER A 81 31.53 -8.35 -26.81
N ALA A 82 31.89 -8.21 -25.53
CA ALA A 82 33.15 -8.72 -25.01
C ALA A 82 33.13 -10.27 -24.95
N ALA A 83 32.00 -10.82 -24.45
CA ALA A 83 31.83 -12.28 -24.43
C ALA A 83 31.89 -12.90 -25.83
N GLU A 84 31.30 -12.30 -26.84
CA GLU A 84 31.38 -12.72 -28.25
C GLU A 84 32.82 -12.66 -28.79
N SER A 85 33.58 -11.62 -28.40
CA SER A 85 34.99 -11.47 -28.81
C SER A 85 35.87 -12.54 -28.17
N VAL A 86 35.68 -12.82 -26.88
CA VAL A 86 36.40 -13.91 -26.17
C VAL A 86 36.02 -15.26 -26.75
N HIS A 87 34.74 -15.49 -27.05
CA HIS A 87 34.26 -16.73 -27.67
C HIS A 87 34.94 -16.95 -29.04
N ALA A 88 34.98 -15.93 -29.92
CA ALA A 88 35.63 -15.99 -31.20
C ALA A 88 37.17 -16.31 -31.07
N HIS A 89 37.81 -15.77 -30.03
CA HIS A 89 39.22 -16.07 -29.75
C HIS A 89 39.41 -17.47 -29.25
N ILE A 90 38.54 -18.02 -28.39
CA ILE A 90 38.56 -19.43 -27.94
C ILE A 90 38.46 -20.38 -29.14
N ILE A 91 37.60 -20.06 -30.12
CA ILE A 91 37.48 -20.84 -31.36
C ILE A 91 38.81 -20.80 -32.16
N LYS A 92 39.37 -19.59 -32.36
CA LYS A 92 40.62 -19.40 -33.12
C LYS A 92 41.84 -20.12 -32.50
N THR A 93 41.88 -20.18 -31.16
CA THR A 93 42.99 -20.80 -30.41
C THR A 93 42.83 -22.30 -30.24
N GLY A 94 41.71 -22.89 -30.68
CA GLY A 94 41.44 -24.32 -30.59
C GLY A 94 40.94 -24.80 -29.22
N PHE A 95 40.80 -23.94 -28.23
CA PHE A 95 40.30 -24.29 -26.88
C PHE A 95 38.81 -24.57 -26.86
N TYR A 96 38.09 -24.41 -27.97
CA TYR A 96 36.66 -24.76 -28.09
C TYR A 96 36.39 -26.25 -27.92
N GLN A 97 37.42 -27.11 -27.93
CA GLN A 97 37.28 -28.53 -27.59
C GLN A 97 37.29 -28.82 -26.09
N GLU A 98 37.68 -27.86 -25.27
CA GLU A 98 37.65 -28.01 -23.81
C GLU A 98 36.24 -27.86 -23.24
N MET A 99 35.70 -29.02 -22.84
CA MET A 99 34.34 -29.11 -22.31
C MET A 99 34.04 -28.09 -21.19
N PHE A 100 35.01 -27.80 -20.34
CA PHE A 100 34.89 -26.84 -19.24
C PHE A 100 34.66 -25.42 -19.75
N LEU A 101 35.46 -24.92 -20.68
CA LEU A 101 35.34 -23.59 -21.25
C LEU A 101 34.03 -23.39 -22.01
N VAL A 102 33.63 -24.39 -22.79
CA VAL A 102 32.37 -24.32 -23.56
C VAL A 102 31.16 -24.32 -22.63
N THR A 103 31.20 -25.13 -21.56
CA THR A 103 30.14 -25.11 -20.55
C THR A 103 30.08 -23.75 -19.82
N PHE A 104 31.24 -23.13 -19.58
CA PHE A 104 31.31 -21.79 -18.99
C PHE A 104 30.75 -20.72 -19.94
N LEU A 105 31.03 -20.84 -21.27
CA LEU A 105 30.43 -19.97 -22.30
C LEU A 105 28.90 -20.05 -22.33
N ILE A 106 28.32 -21.25 -22.18
CA ILE A 106 26.85 -21.41 -22.05
C ILE A 106 26.34 -20.57 -20.87
N ASN A 107 27.01 -20.68 -19.72
CA ASN A 107 26.63 -19.89 -18.52
C ASN A 107 26.78 -18.37 -18.74
N VAL A 108 27.85 -17.93 -19.41
CA VAL A 108 28.08 -16.50 -19.74
C VAL A 108 26.96 -15.97 -20.61
N TYR A 109 26.65 -16.62 -21.73
CA TYR A 109 25.57 -16.18 -22.62
C TYR A 109 24.22 -16.20 -21.91
N ALA A 110 23.94 -17.22 -21.10
CA ALA A 110 22.72 -17.32 -20.32
C ALA A 110 22.58 -16.16 -19.33
N LYS A 111 23.63 -15.84 -18.57
CA LYS A 111 23.61 -14.71 -17.59
C LYS A 111 23.57 -13.34 -18.27
N CYS A 112 24.11 -13.22 -19.49
CA CYS A 112 24.00 -12.01 -20.31
C CYS A 112 22.64 -11.90 -21.06
N GLY A 113 21.69 -12.79 -20.81
CA GLY A 113 20.36 -12.76 -21.45
C GLY A 113 20.32 -13.24 -22.92
N ARG A 114 21.40 -13.85 -23.42
CA ARG A 114 21.52 -14.33 -24.80
C ARG A 114 21.31 -15.85 -24.90
N MET A 115 20.09 -16.30 -24.58
CA MET A 115 19.74 -17.71 -24.54
C MET A 115 19.88 -18.42 -25.90
N GLU A 116 19.62 -17.73 -27.03
CA GLU A 116 19.81 -18.28 -28.37
C GLU A 116 21.28 -18.64 -28.64
N SER A 117 22.20 -17.76 -28.21
CA SER A 117 23.65 -18.04 -28.33
C SER A 117 24.09 -19.16 -27.40
N ALA A 118 23.55 -19.20 -26.16
CA ALA A 118 23.81 -20.29 -25.22
C ALA A 118 23.34 -21.65 -25.77
N GLN A 119 22.17 -21.68 -26.40
CA GLN A 119 21.61 -22.88 -27.04
C GLN A 119 22.50 -23.34 -28.23
N LYS A 120 22.95 -22.42 -29.10
CA LYS A 120 23.84 -22.75 -30.23
C LYS A 120 25.15 -23.36 -29.73
N VAL A 121 25.79 -22.73 -28.74
CA VAL A 121 27.03 -23.27 -28.13
C VAL A 121 26.82 -24.68 -27.54
N PHE A 122 25.64 -24.90 -26.94
CA PHE A 122 25.25 -26.20 -26.41
C PHE A 122 25.01 -27.23 -27.52
N ASP A 123 24.38 -26.82 -28.62
CA ASP A 123 24.09 -27.74 -29.74
C ASP A 123 25.35 -28.15 -30.51
N ASP A 124 26.37 -27.30 -30.56
CA ASP A 124 27.68 -27.56 -31.16
C ASP A 124 28.54 -28.54 -30.35
N LEU A 125 28.15 -28.87 -29.10
CA LEU A 125 28.90 -29.80 -28.26
C LEU A 125 28.83 -31.23 -28.80
N PRO A 126 29.98 -31.88 -29.12
CA PRO A 126 30.01 -33.24 -29.66
C PRO A 126 29.58 -34.30 -28.63
N LYS A 127 29.86 -34.05 -27.34
CA LYS A 127 29.38 -34.86 -26.21
C LYS A 127 28.79 -33.94 -25.14
N ARG A 128 27.55 -34.19 -24.77
CA ARG A 128 26.85 -33.44 -23.73
C ARG A 128 26.98 -34.18 -22.42
N ASN A 129 27.49 -33.52 -21.39
CA ASN A 129 27.57 -34.05 -20.03
C ASN A 129 26.49 -33.43 -19.12
N VAL A 130 26.35 -33.96 -17.91
CA VAL A 130 25.36 -33.48 -16.92
C VAL A 130 25.55 -31.98 -16.64
N VAL A 131 26.80 -31.50 -16.59
CA VAL A 131 27.11 -30.10 -16.27
C VAL A 131 26.64 -29.17 -17.40
N SER A 132 26.86 -29.54 -18.68
CA SER A 132 26.39 -28.72 -19.80
C SER A 132 24.86 -28.66 -19.90
N TRP A 133 24.16 -29.78 -19.67
CA TRP A 133 22.69 -29.79 -19.55
C TRP A 133 22.20 -28.91 -18.41
N THR A 134 22.84 -29.04 -17.24
CA THR A 134 22.47 -28.26 -16.03
C THR A 134 22.70 -26.77 -16.24
N SER A 135 23.80 -26.35 -16.87
CA SER A 135 24.09 -24.97 -17.20
C SER A 135 23.02 -24.37 -18.15
N LEU A 136 22.62 -25.13 -19.16
CA LEU A 136 21.58 -24.71 -20.11
C LEU A 136 20.21 -24.56 -19.40
N MET A 137 19.81 -25.55 -18.59
CA MET A 137 18.55 -25.51 -17.81
C MET A 137 18.55 -24.35 -16.81
N SER A 138 19.66 -24.12 -16.11
CA SER A 138 19.85 -22.97 -15.23
C SER A 138 19.68 -21.64 -15.99
N GLY A 139 20.27 -21.57 -17.18
CA GLY A 139 20.11 -20.43 -18.06
C GLY A 139 18.66 -20.16 -18.46
N TYR A 140 17.93 -21.17 -18.89
CA TYR A 140 16.51 -21.03 -19.22
C TYR A 140 15.67 -20.59 -18.02
N THR A 141 15.90 -21.18 -16.86
CA THR A 141 15.18 -20.82 -15.63
C THR A 141 15.47 -19.37 -15.22
N HIS A 142 16.73 -18.93 -15.30
CA HIS A 142 17.14 -17.56 -14.99
C HIS A 142 16.52 -16.53 -15.94
N ASN A 143 16.40 -16.87 -17.23
CA ASN A 143 15.82 -15.99 -18.26
C ASN A 143 14.30 -16.14 -18.39
N GLN A 144 13.59 -16.62 -17.37
CA GLN A 144 12.13 -16.75 -17.32
C GLN A 144 11.54 -17.63 -18.46
N GLN A 145 12.28 -18.65 -18.86
CA GLN A 145 11.86 -19.62 -19.87
C GLN A 145 11.75 -21.05 -19.28
N PRO A 146 10.94 -21.25 -18.21
CA PRO A 146 10.90 -22.51 -17.47
C PRO A 146 10.41 -23.70 -18.30
N LEU A 147 9.56 -23.49 -19.30
CA LEU A 147 9.12 -24.57 -20.21
C LEU A 147 10.28 -25.17 -21.00
N LEU A 148 11.25 -24.35 -21.43
CA LEU A 148 12.42 -24.82 -22.16
C LEU A 148 13.40 -25.55 -21.21
N ALA A 149 13.49 -25.12 -19.95
CA ALA A 149 14.27 -25.84 -18.95
C ALA A 149 13.74 -27.25 -18.71
N VAL A 150 12.42 -27.39 -18.57
CA VAL A 150 11.76 -28.70 -18.44
C VAL A 150 11.93 -29.55 -19.70
N GLY A 151 11.83 -28.95 -20.89
CA GLY A 151 12.07 -29.63 -22.16
C GLY A 151 13.50 -30.15 -22.29
N ALA A 152 14.50 -29.36 -21.85
CA ALA A 152 15.89 -29.74 -21.81
C ALA A 152 16.14 -30.91 -20.83
N PHE A 153 15.48 -30.89 -19.67
CA PHE A 153 15.52 -31.98 -18.70
C PHE A 153 15.00 -33.32 -19.31
N LYS A 154 13.88 -33.25 -20.00
CA LYS A 154 13.27 -34.40 -20.66
C LYS A 154 14.24 -35.01 -21.69
N LYS A 155 14.81 -34.16 -22.53
CA LYS A 155 15.86 -34.58 -23.51
C LYS A 155 17.09 -35.16 -22.84
N MET A 156 17.55 -34.62 -21.72
CA MET A 156 18.66 -35.16 -20.94
C MET A 156 18.37 -36.61 -20.50
N LEU A 157 17.16 -36.88 -19.97
CA LEU A 157 16.77 -38.23 -19.56
C LEU A 157 16.67 -39.18 -20.75
N GLU A 158 16.11 -38.73 -21.88
CA GLU A 158 16.01 -39.51 -23.12
C GLU A 158 17.39 -39.90 -23.69
N THR A 159 18.40 -39.04 -23.49
CA THR A 159 19.80 -39.35 -23.89
C THR A 159 20.57 -40.21 -22.89
N GLY A 160 19.89 -40.69 -21.82
CA GLY A 160 20.48 -41.52 -20.78
C GLY A 160 21.34 -40.78 -19.75
N GLY A 161 21.14 -39.44 -19.64
CA GLY A 161 21.82 -38.63 -18.63
C GLY A 161 21.21 -38.84 -17.24
N TYR A 162 22.04 -38.97 -16.22
CA TYR A 162 21.58 -39.08 -14.80
C TYR A 162 21.63 -37.69 -14.13
N PRO A 163 20.49 -37.13 -13.68
CA PRO A 163 20.49 -35.85 -13.02
C PRO A 163 21.12 -35.93 -11.64
N THR A 164 21.82 -34.87 -11.26
CA THR A 164 22.33 -34.65 -9.90
C THR A 164 21.31 -33.95 -9.03
N ALA A 165 21.51 -33.90 -7.72
CA ALA A 165 20.69 -33.10 -6.80
C ALA A 165 20.52 -31.64 -7.26
N TYR A 166 21.62 -31.03 -7.72
CA TYR A 166 21.62 -29.66 -8.25
C TYR A 166 20.78 -29.52 -9.54
N THR A 167 20.84 -30.52 -10.45
CA THR A 167 19.99 -30.55 -11.65
C THR A 167 18.53 -30.64 -11.29
N LEU A 168 18.17 -31.52 -10.35
CA LEU A 168 16.78 -31.65 -9.87
C LEU A 168 16.28 -30.33 -9.20
N GLY A 169 17.14 -29.70 -8.41
CA GLY A 169 16.83 -28.40 -7.81
C GLY A 169 16.47 -27.32 -8.83
N ILE A 170 17.21 -27.24 -9.94
CA ILE A 170 16.91 -26.27 -11.03
C ILE A 170 15.58 -26.59 -11.70
N VAL A 171 15.32 -27.86 -12.01
CA VAL A 171 14.06 -28.26 -12.68
C VAL A 171 12.86 -28.09 -11.76
N LEU A 172 12.99 -28.39 -10.48
CA LEU A 172 11.94 -28.12 -9.47
C LEU A 172 11.65 -26.63 -9.35
N ASN A 173 12.69 -25.78 -9.41
CA ASN A 173 12.49 -24.33 -9.47
C ASN A 173 11.75 -23.91 -10.75
N ALA A 174 12.05 -24.53 -11.91
CA ALA A 174 11.31 -24.27 -13.13
C ALA A 174 9.83 -24.70 -13.00
N CYS A 175 9.54 -25.85 -12.40
CA CYS A 175 8.17 -26.28 -12.08
C CYS A 175 7.45 -25.31 -11.14
N SER A 176 8.18 -24.77 -10.16
CA SER A 176 7.66 -23.75 -9.24
C SER A 176 7.25 -22.45 -9.95
N TYR A 177 7.99 -22.01 -10.97
CA TYR A 177 7.60 -20.87 -11.82
C TYR A 177 6.37 -21.16 -12.68
N LEU A 178 6.19 -22.42 -13.12
CA LEU A 178 5.03 -22.86 -13.89
C LEU A 178 3.80 -23.15 -13.02
N SER A 179 3.99 -23.22 -11.70
CA SER A 179 2.98 -23.72 -10.76
C SER A 179 2.48 -25.13 -11.13
N ASP A 180 3.35 -25.95 -11.75
CA ASP A 180 3.05 -27.30 -12.18
C ASP A 180 3.39 -28.31 -11.06
N ILE A 181 2.39 -28.57 -10.23
CA ILE A 181 2.54 -29.49 -9.10
C ILE A 181 2.67 -30.95 -9.53
N ASP A 182 2.06 -31.32 -10.64
CA ASP A 182 2.04 -32.74 -11.08
C ASP A 182 3.38 -33.15 -11.64
N LEU A 183 4.03 -32.30 -12.43
CA LEU A 183 5.41 -32.50 -12.86
C LEU A 183 6.36 -32.48 -11.66
N GLY A 184 6.14 -31.55 -10.72
CA GLY A 184 6.91 -31.48 -9.48
C GLY A 184 6.85 -32.78 -8.67
N LYS A 185 5.66 -33.39 -8.55
CA LYS A 185 5.48 -34.71 -7.89
C LYS A 185 6.22 -35.84 -8.62
N GLN A 186 6.24 -35.83 -9.95
CA GLN A 186 6.98 -36.82 -10.74
C GLN A 186 8.48 -36.72 -10.47
N ILE A 187 9.04 -35.49 -10.43
CA ILE A 187 10.44 -35.23 -10.11
C ILE A 187 10.74 -35.60 -8.65
N HIS A 188 9.84 -35.31 -7.73
CA HIS A 188 9.94 -35.76 -6.34
C HIS A 188 9.98 -37.28 -6.24
N GLY A 189 9.08 -38.00 -6.94
CA GLY A 189 9.12 -39.48 -7.02
C GLY A 189 10.44 -40.00 -7.60
N TYR A 190 11.02 -39.26 -8.57
CA TYR A 190 12.36 -39.58 -9.09
C TYR A 190 13.43 -39.39 -8.01
N SER A 191 13.41 -38.29 -7.25
CA SER A 191 14.39 -38.03 -6.18
C SER A 191 14.36 -39.09 -5.08
N ILE A 192 13.16 -39.56 -4.69
CA ILE A 192 12.98 -40.69 -3.74
C ILE A 192 13.57 -41.97 -4.30
N LYS A 193 13.26 -42.32 -5.57
CA LYS A 193 13.74 -43.53 -6.19
C LYS A 193 15.29 -43.65 -6.22
N TYR A 194 15.96 -42.52 -6.40
CA TYR A 194 17.42 -42.45 -6.48
C TYR A 194 18.07 -42.01 -5.17
N ARG A 195 17.33 -41.89 -4.06
CA ARG A 195 17.80 -41.49 -2.74
C ARG A 195 18.49 -40.13 -2.71
N ILE A 196 17.98 -39.17 -3.48
CA ILE A 196 18.53 -37.81 -3.62
C ILE A 196 17.64 -36.81 -2.80
N GLU A 197 16.54 -37.29 -2.24
CA GLU A 197 15.57 -36.42 -1.54
C GLU A 197 16.14 -35.80 -0.24
N GLY A 198 17.06 -36.50 0.45
CA GLY A 198 17.73 -36.02 1.66
C GLY A 198 18.76 -34.92 1.42
N ASP A 199 19.15 -34.68 0.15
CA ASP A 199 20.06 -33.60 -0.19
C ASP A 199 19.39 -32.22 0.01
N SER A 200 20.09 -31.29 0.66
CA SER A 200 19.56 -29.96 1.00
C SER A 200 19.16 -29.13 -0.23
N SER A 201 19.85 -29.28 -1.38
CA SER A 201 19.51 -28.56 -2.61
C SER A 201 18.17 -29.01 -3.20
N THR A 202 17.97 -30.34 -3.27
CA THR A 202 16.71 -30.95 -3.73
C THR A 202 15.57 -30.66 -2.75
N GLY A 203 15.80 -30.86 -1.46
CA GLY A 203 14.81 -30.62 -0.41
C GLY A 203 14.33 -29.16 -0.36
N ASN A 204 15.25 -28.21 -0.45
CA ASN A 204 14.91 -26.77 -0.48
C ASN A 204 14.08 -26.40 -1.72
N ALA A 205 14.42 -26.99 -2.89
CA ALA A 205 13.64 -26.76 -4.12
C ALA A 205 12.24 -27.39 -4.04
N LEU A 206 12.10 -28.57 -3.41
CA LEU A 206 10.80 -29.20 -3.15
C LEU A 206 9.96 -28.38 -2.17
N CYS A 207 10.54 -27.86 -1.09
CA CYS A 207 9.87 -26.95 -0.17
C CYS A 207 9.31 -25.73 -0.92
N SER A 208 10.14 -25.08 -1.73
CA SER A 208 9.75 -23.91 -2.51
C SER A 208 8.65 -24.21 -3.54
N LEU A 209 8.73 -25.36 -4.21
CA LEU A 209 7.73 -25.81 -5.17
C LEU A 209 6.36 -26.00 -4.48
N TYR A 210 6.32 -26.83 -3.43
CA TYR A 210 5.08 -27.15 -2.73
C TYR A 210 4.46 -25.91 -2.07
N ALA A 211 5.29 -25.01 -1.51
CA ALA A 211 4.85 -23.74 -0.97
C ALA A 211 4.15 -22.87 -2.01
N LYS A 212 4.78 -22.67 -3.18
CA LYS A 212 4.20 -21.88 -4.29
C LYS A 212 2.94 -22.49 -4.90
N CYS A 213 2.84 -23.83 -4.85
CA CYS A 213 1.63 -24.54 -5.29
C CYS A 213 0.53 -24.63 -4.21
N GLY A 214 0.67 -23.94 -3.08
CA GLY A 214 -0.33 -23.89 -2.00
C GLY A 214 -0.43 -25.16 -1.16
N SER A 215 0.60 -26.03 -1.17
CA SER A 215 0.61 -27.30 -0.44
C SER A 215 1.63 -27.31 0.71
N LEU A 216 1.33 -26.53 1.77
CA LEU A 216 2.22 -26.38 2.92
C LEU A 216 2.56 -27.73 3.60
N SER A 217 1.58 -28.63 3.70
CA SER A 217 1.80 -29.96 4.29
C SER A 217 2.86 -30.79 3.56
N MET A 218 2.92 -30.68 2.23
CA MET A 218 3.95 -31.35 1.44
C MET A 218 5.29 -30.62 1.53
N ALA A 219 5.29 -29.30 1.66
CA ALA A 219 6.51 -28.54 1.91
C ALA A 219 7.17 -28.93 3.23
N ILE A 220 6.39 -29.09 4.30
CA ILE A 220 6.86 -29.55 5.61
C ILE A 220 7.43 -30.98 5.53
N LYS A 221 6.76 -31.88 4.80
CA LYS A 221 7.30 -33.24 4.61
C LYS A 221 8.64 -33.22 3.88
N ALA A 222 8.76 -32.41 2.82
CA ALA A 222 10.01 -32.24 2.09
C ALA A 222 11.12 -31.63 2.97
N PHE A 223 10.79 -30.68 3.84
CA PHE A 223 11.71 -30.10 4.80
C PHE A 223 12.20 -31.15 5.81
N ASN A 224 11.29 -31.98 6.32
CA ASN A 224 11.63 -33.01 7.31
C ASN A 224 12.48 -34.16 6.71
N SER A 225 12.45 -34.38 5.40
CA SER A 225 13.29 -35.38 4.71
C SER A 225 14.74 -34.91 4.49
N ILE A 226 15.04 -33.63 4.69
CA ILE A 226 16.40 -33.10 4.57
C ILE A 226 17.26 -33.62 5.71
N GLU A 227 18.36 -34.33 5.40
CA GLU A 227 19.26 -34.91 6.41
C GLU A 227 20.04 -33.83 7.17
N GLU A 228 20.66 -32.90 6.44
CA GLU A 228 21.39 -31.76 7.02
C GLU A 228 20.68 -30.46 6.68
N LYS A 229 19.97 -29.91 7.66
CA LYS A 229 19.26 -28.64 7.52
C LYS A 229 20.21 -27.48 7.72
N ASN A 230 20.34 -26.64 6.71
CA ASN A 230 21.15 -25.42 6.77
C ASN A 230 20.26 -24.17 6.82
N VAL A 231 20.86 -22.99 6.95
CA VAL A 231 20.14 -21.70 6.98
C VAL A 231 19.15 -21.53 5.81
N ILE A 232 19.52 -22.04 4.61
CA ILE A 232 18.65 -21.94 3.41
C ILE A 232 17.43 -22.82 3.58
N SER A 233 17.57 -24.02 4.16
CA SER A 233 16.45 -24.94 4.43
C SER A 233 15.44 -24.33 5.40
N TRP A 234 15.93 -23.78 6.50
CA TRP A 234 15.11 -23.12 7.51
C TRP A 234 14.42 -21.86 6.94
N THR A 235 15.17 -21.04 6.19
CA THR A 235 14.60 -19.86 5.54
C THR A 235 13.51 -20.22 4.54
N ALA A 236 13.70 -21.30 3.78
CA ALA A 236 12.72 -21.78 2.80
C ALA A 236 11.40 -22.19 3.46
N ILE A 237 11.44 -22.94 4.58
CA ILE A 237 10.21 -23.36 5.27
C ILE A 237 9.52 -22.20 6.00
N VAL A 238 10.28 -21.31 6.63
CA VAL A 238 9.73 -20.09 7.28
C VAL A 238 8.99 -19.22 6.26
N SER A 239 9.61 -19.00 5.08
CA SER A 239 8.99 -18.24 4.01
C SER A 239 7.76 -18.97 3.44
N ALA A 240 7.85 -20.30 3.28
CA ALA A 240 6.74 -21.15 2.81
C ALA A 240 5.50 -21.02 3.70
N CYS A 241 5.66 -21.00 5.02
CA CYS A 241 4.57 -20.80 5.97
C CYS A 241 3.91 -19.42 5.76
N GLY A 242 4.71 -18.37 5.56
CA GLY A 242 4.22 -17.04 5.28
C GLY A 242 3.42 -16.93 3.99
N ASP A 243 3.95 -17.48 2.90
CA ASP A 243 3.29 -17.48 1.59
C ASP A 243 1.96 -18.23 1.59
N ASN A 244 1.81 -19.24 2.45
CA ASN A 244 0.59 -20.03 2.61
C ASN A 244 -0.35 -19.51 3.72
N GLY A 245 -0.04 -18.38 4.33
CA GLY A 245 -0.91 -17.71 5.32
C GLY A 245 -0.84 -18.30 6.74
N ASP A 246 0.02 -19.26 6.99
CA ASP A 246 0.24 -19.83 8.32
C ASP A 246 1.45 -19.18 9.02
N SER A 247 1.24 -17.93 9.41
CA SER A 247 2.28 -17.14 10.04
C SER A 247 2.68 -17.68 11.42
N ALA A 248 1.77 -18.33 12.14
CA ALA A 248 2.06 -18.91 13.46
C ALA A 248 3.07 -20.06 13.33
N MET A 249 2.81 -20.99 12.42
CA MET A 249 3.74 -22.10 12.15
C MET A 249 5.10 -21.59 11.66
N GLY A 250 5.14 -20.52 10.84
CA GLY A 250 6.40 -19.93 10.38
C GLY A 250 7.26 -19.39 11.53
N VAL A 251 6.62 -18.84 12.55
CA VAL A 251 7.28 -18.40 13.78
C VAL A 251 7.79 -19.58 14.61
N ASP A 252 7.01 -20.66 14.71
CA ASP A 252 7.43 -21.87 15.42
C ASP A 252 8.63 -22.53 14.72
N MET A 253 8.64 -22.56 13.38
CA MET A 253 9.80 -23.02 12.60
C MET A 253 11.05 -22.17 12.87
N PHE A 254 10.88 -20.84 12.99
CA PHE A 254 11.98 -19.95 13.33
C PHE A 254 12.50 -20.21 14.76
N ALA A 255 11.62 -20.44 15.73
CA ALA A 255 12.03 -20.80 17.09
C ALA A 255 12.85 -22.10 17.08
N GLN A 256 12.38 -23.13 16.37
CA GLN A 256 13.13 -24.40 16.22
C GLN A 256 14.50 -24.20 15.56
N MET A 257 14.61 -23.33 14.54
CA MET A 257 15.89 -22.97 13.93
C MET A 257 16.88 -22.45 14.97
N ILE A 258 16.43 -21.57 15.85
CA ILE A 258 17.27 -20.98 16.92
C ILE A 258 17.64 -22.05 17.96
N ASP A 259 16.69 -22.92 18.34
CA ASP A 259 16.91 -24.00 19.31
C ASP A 259 17.92 -25.06 18.78
N GLU A 260 17.92 -25.31 17.46
CA GLU A 260 18.94 -26.16 16.81
C GLU A 260 20.31 -25.45 16.63
N GLY A 261 20.44 -24.19 17.05
CA GLY A 261 21.69 -23.44 17.01
C GLY A 261 22.07 -22.93 15.61
N VAL A 262 21.11 -22.86 14.66
CA VAL A 262 21.34 -22.33 13.32
C VAL A 262 21.15 -20.83 13.31
N GLU A 263 22.21 -20.06 13.05
CA GLU A 263 22.13 -18.59 13.01
C GLU A 263 21.31 -18.10 11.79
N PRO A 264 20.31 -17.24 12.01
CA PRO A 264 19.51 -16.67 10.92
C PRO A 264 20.33 -15.64 10.13
N ASN A 265 20.12 -15.62 8.81
CA ASN A 265 20.67 -14.61 7.92
C ASN A 265 19.66 -13.46 7.69
N GLU A 266 20.06 -12.45 6.87
CA GLU A 266 19.23 -11.31 6.53
C GLU A 266 17.88 -11.69 5.90
N ILE A 267 17.85 -12.76 5.09
CA ILE A 267 16.63 -13.26 4.44
C ILE A 267 15.70 -13.92 5.47
N THR A 268 16.24 -14.70 6.40
CA THR A 268 15.45 -15.30 7.48
C THR A 268 14.81 -14.21 8.33
N LEU A 269 15.62 -13.22 8.78
CA LEU A 269 15.14 -12.12 9.61
C LEU A 269 14.03 -11.32 8.92
N THR A 270 14.19 -11.00 7.63
CA THR A 270 13.16 -10.27 6.86
C THR A 270 11.88 -11.10 6.69
N SER A 271 11.99 -12.41 6.49
CA SER A 271 10.83 -13.31 6.41
C SER A 271 10.07 -13.35 7.74
N VAL A 272 10.77 -13.55 8.86
CA VAL A 272 10.15 -13.58 10.20
C VAL A 272 9.51 -12.23 10.56
N LEU A 273 10.15 -11.11 10.26
CA LEU A 273 9.58 -9.77 10.43
C LEU A 273 8.29 -9.60 9.62
N SER A 274 8.23 -10.17 8.41
CA SER A 274 7.00 -10.17 7.60
C SER A 274 5.88 -10.98 8.25
N LEU A 275 6.20 -12.15 8.86
CA LEU A 275 5.24 -12.94 9.63
C LEU A 275 4.71 -12.16 10.85
N CYS A 276 5.61 -11.51 11.60
CA CYS A 276 5.21 -10.65 12.72
C CYS A 276 4.30 -9.49 12.28
N CYS A 277 4.52 -8.94 11.07
CA CYS A 277 3.65 -7.92 10.50
C CYS A 277 2.25 -8.43 10.19
N THR A 278 2.13 -9.65 9.65
CA THR A 278 0.82 -10.28 9.35
C THR A 278 0.04 -10.60 10.61
N MET A 279 0.71 -11.09 11.65
CA MET A 279 0.12 -11.43 12.95
C MET A 279 -0.10 -10.22 13.86
N GLN A 280 0.38 -9.03 13.46
CA GLN A 280 0.43 -7.84 14.32
C GLN A 280 1.16 -8.10 15.67
N ALA A 281 2.13 -9.00 15.67
CA ALA A 281 2.88 -9.44 16.84
C ALA A 281 4.08 -8.51 17.12
N LEU A 282 3.80 -7.30 17.65
CA LEU A 282 4.83 -6.28 17.93
C LEU A 282 5.90 -6.76 18.90
N GLY A 283 5.50 -7.49 19.98
CA GLY A 283 6.42 -7.98 21.00
C GLY A 283 7.50 -8.90 20.42
N MET A 284 7.09 -9.87 19.59
CA MET A 284 8.00 -10.76 18.91
C MET A 284 8.85 -10.02 17.87
N GLY A 285 8.25 -9.15 17.08
CA GLY A 285 8.98 -8.33 16.10
C GLY A 285 10.07 -7.49 16.75
N SER A 286 9.85 -6.96 17.97
CA SER A 286 10.87 -6.22 18.73
C SER A 286 12.00 -7.12 19.24
N GLN A 287 11.74 -8.38 19.55
CA GLN A 287 12.78 -9.37 19.88
C GLN A 287 13.64 -9.68 18.65
N VAL A 288 13.01 -9.89 17.48
CA VAL A 288 13.73 -10.09 16.21
C VAL A 288 14.58 -8.86 15.83
N HIS A 289 14.07 -7.64 16.07
CA HIS A 289 14.84 -6.40 15.92
C HIS A 289 16.09 -6.41 16.83
N SER A 290 15.92 -6.75 18.10
CA SER A 290 17.05 -6.83 19.06
C SER A 290 18.05 -7.91 18.64
N MET A 291 17.57 -9.03 18.09
CA MET A 291 18.42 -10.10 17.55
C MET A 291 19.21 -9.62 16.32
N SER A 292 18.57 -8.88 15.40
CA SER A 292 19.24 -8.36 14.20
C SER A 292 20.40 -7.42 14.55
N ILE A 293 20.27 -6.63 15.63
CA ILE A 293 21.35 -5.78 16.13
C ILE A 293 22.51 -6.65 16.68
N LYS A 294 22.20 -7.67 17.48
CA LYS A 294 23.22 -8.58 18.06
C LYS A 294 24.00 -9.34 16.99
N LEU A 295 23.34 -9.71 15.89
CA LEU A 295 23.93 -10.42 14.76
C LEU A 295 24.66 -9.51 13.74
N GLY A 296 24.66 -8.19 13.98
CA GLY A 296 25.36 -7.22 13.12
C GLY A 296 24.62 -6.82 11.85
N TYR A 297 23.35 -7.20 11.69
CA TYR A 297 22.52 -6.81 10.54
C TYR A 297 21.92 -5.39 10.66
N GLU A 298 22.37 -4.62 11.63
CA GLU A 298 21.88 -3.25 11.84
C GLU A 298 22.12 -2.33 10.64
N SER A 299 23.17 -2.59 9.85
CA SER A 299 23.48 -1.80 8.64
C SER A 299 22.79 -2.32 7.38
N ASP A 300 22.18 -3.51 7.42
CA ASP A 300 21.52 -4.08 6.25
C ASP A 300 20.20 -3.34 5.94
N LEU A 301 20.07 -2.85 4.70
CA LEU A 301 18.94 -2.04 4.29
C LEU A 301 17.62 -2.82 4.21
N HIS A 302 17.66 -4.12 3.84
CA HIS A 302 16.46 -4.95 3.73
C HIS A 302 15.91 -5.27 5.11
N VAL A 303 16.77 -5.62 6.05
CA VAL A 303 16.40 -5.86 7.46
C VAL A 303 15.82 -4.59 8.08
N ARG A 304 16.49 -3.44 7.92
CA ARG A 304 15.99 -2.14 8.42
C ARG A 304 14.62 -1.76 7.84
N ASN A 305 14.44 -1.96 6.55
CA ASN A 305 13.14 -1.68 5.91
C ASN A 305 12.03 -2.59 6.48
N SER A 306 12.33 -3.87 6.73
CA SER A 306 11.38 -4.81 7.32
C SER A 306 11.04 -4.46 8.76
N ILE A 307 12.02 -4.06 9.57
CA ILE A 307 11.82 -3.56 10.95
C ILE A 307 10.98 -2.29 10.94
N MET A 308 11.32 -1.34 10.08
CA MET A 308 10.55 -0.10 9.93
C MET A 308 9.10 -0.39 9.54
N TYR A 309 8.89 -1.32 8.58
CA TYR A 309 7.56 -1.73 8.16
C TYR A 309 6.76 -2.40 9.28
N LEU A 310 7.40 -3.22 10.11
CA LEU A 310 6.79 -3.80 11.31
C LEU A 310 6.25 -2.70 12.24
N TYR A 311 7.06 -1.70 12.58
CA TYR A 311 6.64 -0.61 13.45
C TYR A 311 5.53 0.23 12.81
N LEU A 312 5.60 0.53 11.51
CA LEU A 312 4.57 1.28 10.79
C LEU A 312 3.23 0.52 10.73
N LYS A 313 3.26 -0.80 10.54
CA LYS A 313 2.06 -1.64 10.53
C LYS A 313 1.34 -1.65 11.88
N ASN A 314 2.12 -1.67 12.96
CA ASN A 314 1.61 -1.67 14.34
C ASN A 314 1.36 -0.25 14.90
N GLY A 315 1.45 0.81 14.09
CA GLY A 315 1.19 2.18 14.51
C GLY A 315 2.29 2.83 15.36
N CYS A 316 3.45 2.17 15.53
CA CYS A 316 4.60 2.67 16.31
C CYS A 316 5.49 3.57 15.46
N ILE A 317 4.97 4.76 15.07
CA ILE A 317 5.67 5.65 14.13
C ILE A 317 6.96 6.24 14.72
N SER A 318 7.02 6.48 16.04
CA SER A 318 8.20 6.99 16.73
C SER A 318 9.41 6.05 16.58
N GLU A 319 9.17 4.76 16.74
CA GLU A 319 10.17 3.70 16.60
C GLU A 319 10.57 3.55 15.13
N ALA A 320 9.59 3.54 14.20
CA ALA A 320 9.87 3.53 12.77
C ALA A 320 10.73 4.72 12.34
N LYS A 321 10.48 5.92 12.89
CA LYS A 321 11.27 7.12 12.60
C LYS A 321 12.71 7.01 13.11
N LYS A 322 12.93 6.44 14.29
CA LYS A 322 14.30 6.18 14.81
C LYS A 322 15.07 5.26 13.86
N VAL A 323 14.45 4.18 13.39
CA VAL A 323 15.06 3.27 12.42
C VAL A 323 15.38 3.99 11.11
N PHE A 324 14.42 4.79 10.61
CA PHE A 324 14.56 5.56 9.37
C PHE A 324 15.71 6.58 9.45
N ASP A 325 15.76 7.38 10.52
CA ASP A 325 16.78 8.42 10.70
C ASP A 325 18.20 7.84 10.88
N GLY A 326 18.31 6.55 11.25
CA GLY A 326 19.59 5.81 11.32
C GLY A 326 20.07 5.27 9.97
N ILE A 327 19.32 5.37 8.87
CA ILE A 327 19.71 4.85 7.55
C ILE A 327 20.57 5.86 6.81
N ASN A 328 21.83 5.52 6.52
CA ASN A 328 22.75 6.43 5.82
C ASN A 328 22.39 6.67 4.35
N LYS A 329 21.98 5.63 3.62
CA LYS A 329 21.56 5.71 2.22
C LYS A 329 20.12 5.23 2.09
N VAL A 330 19.19 6.16 2.16
CA VAL A 330 17.75 5.86 2.04
C VAL A 330 17.41 5.60 0.58
N ASN A 331 16.82 4.44 0.28
CA ASN A 331 16.32 4.11 -1.06
C ASN A 331 14.84 4.50 -1.24
N LEU A 332 14.33 4.34 -2.46
CA LEU A 332 12.94 4.67 -2.80
C LEU A 332 11.92 3.88 -1.96
N VAL A 333 12.21 2.59 -1.70
CA VAL A 333 11.33 1.73 -0.89
C VAL A 333 11.19 2.25 0.54
N THR A 334 12.31 2.68 1.15
CA THR A 334 12.33 3.25 2.49
C THR A 334 11.51 4.55 2.58
N TRP A 335 11.68 5.45 1.60
CA TRP A 335 10.89 6.68 1.51
C TRP A 335 9.40 6.38 1.38
N ASN A 336 9.03 5.47 0.47
CA ASN A 336 7.65 5.07 0.23
C ASN A 336 7.01 4.47 1.48
N ALA A 337 7.71 3.61 2.20
CA ALA A 337 7.20 3.00 3.42
C ALA A 337 6.89 4.05 4.49
N MET A 338 7.80 5.01 4.73
CA MET A 338 7.59 6.08 5.70
C MET A 338 6.41 6.99 5.30
N ILE A 339 6.31 7.40 4.04
CA ILE A 339 5.20 8.24 3.56
C ILE A 339 3.89 7.49 3.68
N ALA A 340 3.83 6.21 3.25
CA ALA A 340 2.62 5.39 3.33
C ALA A 340 2.19 5.11 4.79
N GLY A 341 3.14 4.87 5.69
CA GLY A 341 2.86 4.72 7.12
C GLY A 341 2.19 5.96 7.73
N HIS A 342 2.76 7.13 7.48
CA HIS A 342 2.16 8.40 7.92
C HIS A 342 0.81 8.67 7.24
N ALA A 343 0.66 8.34 5.94
CA ALA A 343 -0.61 8.47 5.23
C ALA A 343 -1.71 7.58 5.85
N LYS A 344 -1.37 6.36 6.25
CA LYS A 344 -2.28 5.46 6.95
C LYS A 344 -2.71 6.06 8.30
N MET A 345 -1.77 6.55 9.11
CA MET A 345 -2.10 7.17 10.38
C MET A 345 -2.94 8.44 10.22
N THR A 346 -2.68 9.24 9.18
CA THR A 346 -3.52 10.40 8.84
C THR A 346 -4.97 10.00 8.53
N SER A 347 -5.15 8.85 7.86
CA SER A 347 -6.48 8.35 7.50
C SER A 347 -7.22 7.68 8.66
N LEU A 348 -6.49 7.14 9.64
CA LEU A 348 -7.04 6.46 10.83
C LEU A 348 -7.20 7.38 12.05
N ALA A 349 -6.66 8.60 11.98
CA ALA A 349 -6.75 9.53 13.08
C ALA A 349 -8.21 9.96 13.35
N GLU A 350 -8.66 9.75 14.57
CA GLU A 350 -10.01 10.09 15.02
C GLU A 350 -10.14 11.59 15.36
N ASP A 351 -9.03 12.24 15.65
CA ASP A 351 -8.98 13.68 15.97
C ASP A 351 -8.19 14.46 14.90
N GLY A 352 -8.59 15.73 14.71
CA GLY A 352 -8.00 16.61 13.70
C GLY A 352 -6.56 17.01 13.98
N LEU A 353 -6.11 16.98 15.25
CA LEU A 353 -4.73 17.30 15.61
C LEU A 353 -3.80 16.18 15.18
N SER A 354 -4.16 14.94 15.50
CA SER A 354 -3.41 13.76 15.08
C SER A 354 -3.39 13.64 13.56
N ALA A 355 -4.53 13.80 12.87
CA ALA A 355 -4.59 13.81 11.41
C ALA A 355 -3.69 14.89 10.81
N SER A 356 -3.75 16.12 11.33
CA SER A 356 -2.91 17.24 10.90
C SER A 356 -1.43 16.98 11.16
N PHE A 357 -1.08 16.44 12.33
CA PHE A 357 0.30 16.12 12.68
C PHE A 357 0.89 15.07 11.72
N TRP A 358 0.24 13.91 11.59
CA TRP A 358 0.72 12.83 10.74
C TRP A 358 0.77 13.22 9.27
N GLY A 359 -0.24 13.93 8.78
CA GLY A 359 -0.28 14.39 7.39
C GLY A 359 0.79 15.43 7.10
N THR A 360 1.05 16.38 8.02
CA THR A 360 2.12 17.36 7.86
C THR A 360 3.50 16.70 7.86
N GLU A 361 3.72 15.72 8.73
CA GLU A 361 4.97 14.94 8.74
C GLU A 361 5.17 14.16 7.45
N ALA A 362 4.11 13.52 6.90
CA ALA A 362 4.17 12.86 5.59
C ALA A 362 4.60 13.81 4.47
N LEU A 363 4.02 15.01 4.42
CA LEU A 363 4.39 16.04 3.43
C LEU A 363 5.81 16.57 3.63
N LYS A 364 6.30 16.69 4.88
CA LYS A 364 7.70 17.05 5.18
C LYS A 364 8.66 15.96 4.70
N ILE A 365 8.34 14.68 4.93
CA ILE A 365 9.14 13.54 4.46
C ILE A 365 9.21 13.54 2.93
N PHE A 366 8.08 13.75 2.25
CA PHE A 366 8.04 13.90 0.80
C PHE A 366 8.89 15.08 0.30
N GLY A 367 8.87 16.21 1.01
CA GLY A 367 9.75 17.36 0.74
C GLY A 367 11.23 17.03 0.90
N ARG A 368 11.62 16.27 1.95
CA ARG A 368 12.99 15.77 2.16
C ARG A 368 13.42 14.84 1.03
N MET A 369 12.56 13.92 0.62
CA MET A 369 12.80 13.01 -0.51
C MET A 369 13.09 13.78 -1.81
N ASN A 370 12.26 14.77 -2.15
CA ASN A 370 12.50 15.60 -3.33
C ASN A 370 13.81 16.39 -3.26
N LYS A 371 14.17 16.92 -2.07
CA LYS A 371 15.43 17.64 -1.84
C LYS A 371 16.67 16.74 -1.94
N SER A 372 16.55 15.44 -1.61
CA SER A 372 17.63 14.47 -1.76
C SER A 372 17.89 14.07 -3.23
N GLY A 373 17.13 14.60 -4.20
CA GLY A 373 17.22 14.26 -5.61
C GLY A 373 16.54 12.94 -6.00
N MET A 374 15.93 12.24 -5.04
CA MET A 374 15.21 11.00 -5.31
C MET A 374 13.92 11.28 -6.08
N LYS A 375 13.73 10.60 -7.20
CA LYS A 375 12.52 10.77 -8.04
C LYS A 375 11.37 9.95 -7.46
N PRO A 376 10.24 10.57 -7.07
CA PRO A 376 9.07 9.83 -6.61
C PRO A 376 8.49 8.97 -7.73
N ASP A 377 8.04 7.77 -7.37
CA ASP A 377 7.30 6.84 -8.22
C ASP A 377 5.78 6.97 -8.03
N MET A 378 5.02 6.11 -8.69
CA MET A 378 3.56 6.10 -8.61
C MET A 378 3.05 5.79 -7.19
N TYR A 379 3.75 4.93 -6.42
CA TYR A 379 3.38 4.58 -5.05
C TYR A 379 3.61 5.74 -4.08
N THR A 380 4.73 6.48 -4.25
CA THR A 380 4.97 7.72 -3.51
C THR A 380 3.84 8.71 -3.73
N LEU A 381 3.52 8.98 -5.02
CA LEU A 381 2.53 10.00 -5.37
C LEU A 381 1.13 9.61 -4.92
N SER A 382 0.74 8.33 -5.02
CA SER A 382 -0.56 7.85 -4.54
C SER A 382 -0.70 7.98 -3.01
N SER A 383 0.37 7.71 -2.26
CA SER A 383 0.38 7.90 -0.80
C SER A 383 0.26 9.38 -0.42
N VAL A 384 0.99 10.26 -1.12
CA VAL A 384 0.90 11.72 -0.90
C VAL A 384 -0.50 12.24 -1.26
N LEU A 385 -1.13 11.77 -2.35
CA LEU A 385 -2.51 12.12 -2.70
C LEU A 385 -3.51 11.68 -1.61
N THR A 386 -3.28 10.52 -1.01
CA THR A 386 -4.11 10.05 0.13
C THR A 386 -4.02 11.02 1.30
N VAL A 387 -2.82 11.51 1.62
CA VAL A 387 -2.61 12.53 2.66
C VAL A 387 -3.30 13.85 2.29
N CYS A 388 -3.11 14.33 1.06
CA CYS A 388 -3.75 15.57 0.57
C CYS A 388 -5.28 15.48 0.67
N GLY A 389 -5.87 14.33 0.31
CA GLY A 389 -7.30 14.08 0.46
C GLY A 389 -7.76 14.08 1.92
N SER A 390 -7.00 13.47 2.84
CA SER A 390 -7.36 13.43 4.27
C SER A 390 -7.25 14.81 4.94
N LEU A 391 -6.27 15.61 4.55
CA LEU A 391 -6.11 17.00 5.02
C LEU A 391 -6.98 18.01 4.25
N VAL A 392 -7.71 17.58 3.22
CA VAL A 392 -8.45 18.45 2.28
C VAL A 392 -7.55 19.55 1.68
N ALA A 393 -6.31 19.18 1.40
CA ALA A 393 -5.27 20.06 0.89
C ALA A 393 -5.27 20.06 -0.66
N LEU A 394 -6.26 20.72 -1.26
CA LEU A 394 -6.47 20.68 -2.72
C LEU A 394 -5.28 21.20 -3.51
N GLU A 395 -4.69 22.33 -3.09
CA GLU A 395 -3.55 22.95 -3.80
C GLU A 395 -2.35 22.01 -3.92
N GLN A 396 -2.01 21.30 -2.82
CA GLN A 396 -0.94 20.29 -2.83
C GLN A 396 -1.33 19.10 -3.71
N GLY A 397 -2.60 18.66 -3.62
CA GLY A 397 -3.11 17.59 -4.47
C GLY A 397 -2.98 17.92 -5.96
N GLU A 398 -3.29 19.15 -6.37
CA GLU A 398 -3.13 19.64 -7.74
C GLU A 398 -1.66 19.72 -8.16
N GLN A 399 -0.75 20.12 -7.27
CA GLN A 399 0.69 20.10 -7.53
C GLN A 399 1.20 18.68 -7.78
N VAL A 400 0.75 17.70 -6.97
CA VAL A 400 1.09 16.28 -7.15
C VAL A 400 0.47 15.73 -8.44
N HIS A 401 -0.75 16.13 -8.78
CA HIS A 401 -1.37 15.79 -10.06
C HIS A 401 -0.55 16.31 -11.24
N ALA A 402 -0.16 17.59 -11.22
CA ALA A 402 0.69 18.17 -12.26
C ALA A 402 2.06 17.46 -12.38
N GLN A 403 2.63 17.02 -11.23
CA GLN A 403 3.86 16.24 -11.24
C GLN A 403 3.65 14.85 -11.87
N SER A 404 2.50 14.22 -11.62
CA SER A 404 2.12 12.93 -12.20
C SER A 404 1.97 13.01 -13.72
N VAL A 405 1.36 14.10 -14.22
CA VAL A 405 1.25 14.40 -15.67
C VAL A 405 2.63 14.52 -16.29
N LYS A 406 3.51 15.35 -15.71
CA LYS A 406 4.88 15.59 -16.23
C LYS A 406 5.72 14.31 -16.29
N LYS A 407 5.46 13.35 -15.44
CA LYS A 407 6.17 12.06 -15.38
C LYS A 407 5.53 10.96 -16.24
N GLY A 408 4.39 11.23 -16.87
CA GLY A 408 3.68 10.24 -17.68
C GLY A 408 3.00 9.11 -16.89
N PHE A 409 2.73 9.31 -15.61
CA PHE A 409 2.14 8.27 -14.73
C PHE A 409 0.61 8.19 -14.79
N LEU A 410 -0.06 9.02 -15.59
CA LEU A 410 -1.53 9.00 -15.70
C LEU A 410 -2.10 7.70 -16.27
N SER A 411 -1.27 6.88 -16.91
CA SER A 411 -1.67 5.54 -17.38
C SER A 411 -1.80 4.52 -16.25
N ASP A 412 -1.26 4.82 -15.07
CA ASP A 412 -1.35 3.93 -13.91
C ASP A 412 -2.71 4.05 -13.21
N VAL A 413 -3.36 2.89 -13.02
CA VAL A 413 -4.71 2.82 -12.46
C VAL A 413 -4.75 3.16 -10.98
N VAL A 414 -3.71 2.79 -10.23
CA VAL A 414 -3.64 3.05 -8.78
C VAL A 414 -3.54 4.55 -8.53
N LEU A 415 -2.66 5.21 -9.27
CA LEU A 415 -2.49 6.66 -9.18
C LEU A 415 -3.75 7.41 -9.66
N GLY A 416 -4.36 6.99 -10.77
CA GLY A 416 -5.61 7.58 -11.25
C GLY A 416 -6.75 7.46 -10.24
N THR A 417 -6.88 6.30 -9.60
CA THR A 417 -7.87 6.10 -8.53
C THR A 417 -7.56 6.95 -7.30
N ALA A 418 -6.28 7.11 -6.93
CA ALA A 418 -5.88 7.99 -5.82
C ALA A 418 -6.19 9.47 -6.12
N LEU A 419 -6.05 9.92 -7.38
CA LEU A 419 -6.45 11.25 -7.83
C LEU A 419 -7.95 11.48 -7.70
N VAL A 420 -8.77 10.55 -8.19
CA VAL A 420 -10.24 10.62 -8.04
C VAL A 420 -10.62 10.74 -6.57
N ASN A 421 -10.05 9.91 -5.70
CA ASN A 421 -10.32 9.93 -4.26
C ASN A 421 -9.84 11.21 -3.58
N MET A 422 -8.68 11.74 -3.96
CA MET A 422 -8.16 13.01 -3.44
C MET A 422 -9.10 14.17 -3.80
N TYR A 423 -9.49 14.27 -5.08
CA TYR A 423 -10.42 15.32 -5.52
C TYR A 423 -11.81 15.20 -4.87
N ASN A 424 -12.31 13.96 -4.73
CA ASN A 424 -13.55 13.69 -3.99
C ASN A 424 -13.48 14.22 -2.56
N LYS A 425 -12.45 13.80 -1.81
CA LYS A 425 -12.28 14.23 -0.41
C LYS A 425 -12.07 15.74 -0.28
N CYS A 426 -11.49 16.39 -1.27
CA CYS A 426 -11.35 17.85 -1.32
C CYS A 426 -12.61 18.59 -1.82
N GLY A 427 -13.68 17.87 -2.15
CA GLY A 427 -14.93 18.49 -2.64
C GLY A 427 -14.86 19.03 -4.07
N SER A 428 -13.89 18.61 -4.89
CA SER A 428 -13.68 19.04 -6.26
C SER A 428 -14.20 18.00 -7.26
N ILE A 429 -15.51 17.98 -7.48
CA ILE A 429 -16.11 16.98 -8.38
C ILE A 429 -15.60 17.10 -9.83
N ASN A 430 -15.38 18.33 -10.31
CA ASN A 430 -14.87 18.55 -11.64
C ASN A 430 -13.46 17.99 -11.81
N GLY A 431 -12.59 18.14 -10.79
CA GLY A 431 -11.26 17.54 -10.76
C GLY A 431 -11.32 16.02 -10.75
N ALA A 432 -12.24 15.43 -9.96
CA ALA A 432 -12.44 13.99 -9.91
C ALA A 432 -12.92 13.44 -11.27
N THR A 433 -13.90 14.09 -11.90
CA THR A 433 -14.42 13.70 -13.22
C THR A 433 -13.33 13.78 -14.29
N LYS A 434 -12.55 14.86 -14.30
CA LYS A 434 -11.44 15.02 -15.24
C LYS A 434 -10.40 13.92 -15.07
N ALA A 435 -9.97 13.66 -13.84
CA ALA A 435 -9.00 12.60 -13.55
C ALA A 435 -9.52 11.21 -13.97
N PHE A 436 -10.81 10.91 -13.76
CA PHE A 436 -11.43 9.67 -14.18
C PHE A 436 -11.52 9.51 -15.71
N VAL A 437 -11.87 10.59 -16.43
CA VAL A 437 -11.98 10.59 -17.90
C VAL A 437 -10.61 10.39 -18.53
N GLU A 438 -9.57 11.00 -17.98
CA GLU A 438 -8.19 10.91 -18.46
C GLU A 438 -7.54 9.54 -18.22
N MET A 439 -8.15 8.63 -17.43
CA MET A 439 -7.64 7.27 -17.21
C MET A 439 -7.81 6.41 -18.47
N PRO A 440 -6.73 5.87 -19.08
CA PRO A 440 -6.82 5.02 -20.29
C PRO A 440 -7.46 3.66 -19.99
N LYS A 441 -7.21 3.13 -18.80
CA LYS A 441 -7.79 1.86 -18.31
C LYS A 441 -8.52 2.11 -17.01
N ARG A 442 -9.75 1.62 -16.92
CA ARG A 442 -10.59 1.73 -15.74
C ARG A 442 -10.82 0.35 -15.14
N THR A 443 -10.57 0.23 -13.85
CA THR A 443 -10.82 -1.01 -13.09
C THR A 443 -12.11 -0.89 -12.30
N LEU A 444 -12.57 -2.01 -11.75
CA LEU A 444 -13.69 -2.04 -10.81
C LEU A 444 -13.54 -0.97 -9.70
N ILE A 445 -12.33 -0.78 -9.18
CA ILE A 445 -12.08 0.17 -8.09
C ILE A 445 -12.28 1.61 -8.57
N SER A 446 -11.75 1.98 -9.75
CA SER A 446 -11.92 3.33 -10.28
C SER A 446 -13.37 3.66 -10.64
N TRP A 447 -14.13 2.71 -11.23
CA TRP A 447 -15.55 2.86 -11.47
C TRP A 447 -16.32 3.07 -10.16
N THR A 448 -16.12 2.19 -9.18
CA THR A 448 -16.76 2.27 -7.87
C THR A 448 -16.43 3.59 -7.15
N SER A 449 -15.16 4.02 -7.18
CA SER A 449 -14.75 5.30 -6.58
C SER A 449 -15.46 6.49 -7.22
N MET A 450 -15.65 6.50 -8.54
CA MET A 450 -16.31 7.61 -9.22
C MET A 450 -17.84 7.60 -9.01
N ILE A 451 -18.49 6.42 -9.02
CA ILE A 451 -19.92 6.27 -8.68
C ILE A 451 -20.16 6.79 -7.26
N THR A 452 -19.35 6.36 -6.29
CA THR A 452 -19.44 6.84 -4.90
C THR A 452 -19.18 8.34 -4.81
N THR A 453 -18.26 8.88 -5.61
CA THR A 453 -17.97 10.33 -5.67
C THR A 453 -19.21 11.10 -6.12
N PHE A 454 -19.86 10.68 -7.22
CA PHE A 454 -21.08 11.33 -7.67
C PHE A 454 -22.21 11.24 -6.63
N ALA A 455 -22.37 10.08 -5.99
CA ALA A 455 -23.34 9.91 -4.91
C ALA A 455 -23.07 10.89 -3.77
N GLN A 456 -21.83 10.96 -3.24
CA GLN A 456 -21.47 11.87 -2.14
C GLN A 456 -21.64 13.36 -2.46
N HIS A 457 -21.59 13.73 -3.73
CA HIS A 457 -21.79 15.10 -4.20
C HIS A 457 -23.24 15.41 -4.63
N ALA A 458 -24.21 14.59 -4.28
CA ALA A 458 -25.62 14.71 -4.65
C ALA A 458 -25.87 14.77 -6.17
N ARG A 459 -25.00 14.13 -6.95
CA ARG A 459 -25.09 13.98 -8.42
C ARG A 459 -25.67 12.61 -8.78
N SER A 460 -26.85 12.29 -8.23
CA SER A 460 -27.44 10.95 -8.29
C SER A 460 -27.64 10.44 -9.72
N GLN A 461 -28.17 11.25 -10.63
CA GLN A 461 -28.35 10.85 -12.02
C GLN A 461 -27.03 10.49 -12.71
N GLN A 462 -25.97 11.27 -12.44
CA GLN A 462 -24.65 10.98 -13.01
C GLN A 462 -24.03 9.70 -12.41
N ALA A 463 -24.30 9.40 -11.13
CA ALA A 463 -23.88 8.14 -10.51
C ALA A 463 -24.56 6.93 -11.15
N LEU A 464 -25.87 7.01 -11.41
CA LEU A 464 -26.65 5.94 -12.05
C LEU A 464 -26.25 5.75 -13.52
N HIS A 465 -26.10 6.82 -14.28
CA HIS A 465 -25.55 6.75 -15.65
C HIS A 465 -24.19 6.06 -15.69
N LEU A 466 -23.29 6.46 -14.79
CA LEU A 466 -21.95 5.86 -14.75
C LEU A 466 -21.99 4.38 -14.35
N PHE A 467 -22.96 3.97 -13.55
CA PHE A 467 -23.17 2.56 -13.22
C PHE A 467 -23.63 1.76 -14.46
N GLU A 468 -24.54 2.31 -15.27
CA GLU A 468 -24.95 1.66 -16.51
C GLU A 468 -23.79 1.62 -17.54
N ASP A 469 -22.98 2.67 -17.64
CA ASP A 469 -21.77 2.66 -18.47
C ASP A 469 -20.80 1.55 -18.03
N MET A 470 -20.62 1.38 -16.71
CA MET A 470 -19.80 0.31 -16.14
C MET A 470 -20.31 -1.07 -16.54
N ARG A 471 -21.63 -1.30 -16.50
CA ARG A 471 -22.28 -2.55 -16.93
C ARG A 471 -22.12 -2.78 -18.43
N PHE A 472 -22.31 -1.74 -19.24
CA PHE A 472 -22.18 -1.78 -20.69
C PHE A 472 -20.77 -2.21 -21.13
N VAL A 473 -19.73 -1.72 -20.45
CA VAL A 473 -18.32 -2.13 -20.71
C VAL A 473 -18.03 -3.55 -20.20
N GLY A 474 -18.98 -4.22 -19.51
CA GLY A 474 -18.81 -5.56 -18.99
C GLY A 474 -18.06 -5.66 -17.67
N ALA A 475 -17.83 -4.55 -16.98
CA ALA A 475 -17.22 -4.55 -15.66
C ALA A 475 -18.23 -5.00 -14.60
N LYS A 476 -17.93 -6.07 -13.86
CA LYS A 476 -18.85 -6.65 -12.87
C LYS A 476 -18.88 -5.82 -11.59
N PRO A 477 -20.05 -5.27 -11.19
CA PRO A 477 -20.21 -4.55 -9.93
C PRO A 477 -19.92 -5.45 -8.72
N ASN A 478 -19.45 -4.85 -7.64
CA ASN A 478 -19.26 -5.52 -6.35
C ASN A 478 -20.18 -4.93 -5.27
N LYS A 479 -20.07 -5.43 -4.03
CA LYS A 479 -20.83 -4.95 -2.87
C LYS A 479 -20.72 -3.43 -2.70
N ILE A 480 -19.51 -2.86 -2.79
CA ILE A 480 -19.26 -1.43 -2.60
C ILE A 480 -19.87 -0.59 -3.73
N THR A 481 -19.88 -1.11 -4.97
CA THR A 481 -20.53 -0.44 -6.09
C THR A 481 -22.02 -0.26 -5.84
N PHE A 482 -22.70 -1.29 -5.34
CA PHE A 482 -24.14 -1.23 -5.03
C PHE A 482 -24.43 -0.31 -3.83
N VAL A 483 -23.53 -0.21 -2.83
CA VAL A 483 -23.66 0.81 -1.78
C VAL A 483 -23.65 2.22 -2.39
N GLY A 484 -22.76 2.49 -3.34
CA GLY A 484 -22.71 3.76 -4.05
C GLY A 484 -23.98 4.08 -4.84
N VAL A 485 -24.52 3.08 -5.58
CA VAL A 485 -25.78 3.20 -6.35
C VAL A 485 -26.97 3.43 -5.44
N LEU A 486 -27.13 2.62 -4.39
CA LEU A 486 -28.22 2.76 -3.44
C LEU A 486 -28.16 4.08 -2.66
N SER A 487 -26.96 4.54 -2.32
CA SER A 487 -26.75 5.86 -1.71
C SER A 487 -27.17 6.99 -2.65
N ALA A 488 -26.90 6.87 -3.96
CA ALA A 488 -27.33 7.86 -4.95
C ALA A 488 -28.87 7.88 -5.07
N CYS A 489 -29.53 6.73 -5.08
CA CYS A 489 -30.99 6.62 -5.09
C CYS A 489 -31.58 7.21 -3.79
N SER A 490 -31.00 6.90 -2.62
CA SER A 490 -31.44 7.46 -1.34
C SER A 490 -31.41 8.98 -1.33
N GLN A 491 -30.35 9.59 -1.88
CA GLN A 491 -30.25 11.06 -1.93
C GLN A 491 -31.24 11.71 -2.90
N ALA A 492 -31.61 11.02 -3.97
CA ALA A 492 -32.59 11.50 -4.94
C ALA A 492 -34.04 11.16 -4.56
N GLY A 493 -34.25 10.33 -3.55
CA GLY A 493 -35.60 9.86 -3.16
C GLY A 493 -36.22 8.88 -4.17
N MET A 494 -35.40 8.19 -4.99
CA MET A 494 -35.82 7.28 -6.06
C MET A 494 -36.07 5.88 -5.48
N VAL A 495 -37.26 5.65 -4.95
CA VAL A 495 -37.60 4.39 -4.22
C VAL A 495 -37.65 3.19 -5.16
N ASP A 496 -38.35 3.31 -6.28
CA ASP A 496 -38.59 2.21 -7.19
C ASP A 496 -37.28 1.74 -7.84
N GLU A 497 -36.43 2.68 -8.24
CA GLU A 497 -35.10 2.38 -8.77
C GLU A 497 -34.18 1.76 -7.73
N ALA A 498 -34.23 2.25 -6.48
CA ALA A 498 -33.44 1.70 -5.39
C ALA A 498 -33.79 0.22 -5.12
N LEU A 499 -35.08 -0.09 -5.08
CA LEU A 499 -35.55 -1.48 -4.92
C LEU A 499 -35.19 -2.35 -6.12
N ALA A 500 -35.30 -1.81 -7.35
CA ALA A 500 -34.91 -2.51 -8.55
C ALA A 500 -33.41 -2.83 -8.57
N TYR A 501 -32.52 -1.88 -8.17
CA TYR A 501 -31.08 -2.15 -8.05
C TYR A 501 -30.74 -3.10 -6.89
N TYR A 502 -31.49 -3.04 -5.80
CA TYR A 502 -31.33 -3.99 -4.70
C TYR A 502 -31.69 -5.42 -5.12
N ASP A 503 -32.77 -5.59 -5.88
CA ASP A 503 -33.18 -6.90 -6.45
C ASP A 503 -32.21 -7.37 -7.52
N MET A 504 -31.72 -6.49 -8.38
CA MET A 504 -30.65 -6.77 -9.36
C MET A 504 -29.41 -7.31 -8.67
N MET A 505 -28.95 -6.67 -7.58
CA MET A 505 -27.81 -7.12 -6.80
C MET A 505 -27.97 -8.56 -6.31
N ARG A 506 -29.17 -8.92 -5.80
CA ARG A 506 -29.47 -10.25 -5.25
C ARG A 506 -29.64 -11.31 -6.32
N ASN A 507 -30.40 -11.00 -7.37
CA ASN A 507 -30.91 -11.98 -8.33
C ASN A 507 -29.97 -12.14 -9.53
N GLU A 508 -29.46 -11.04 -10.08
CA GLU A 508 -28.57 -11.05 -11.25
C GLU A 508 -27.12 -11.31 -10.86
N TYR A 509 -26.61 -10.54 -9.87
CA TYR A 509 -25.20 -10.62 -9.46
C TYR A 509 -24.95 -11.61 -8.32
N LYS A 510 -25.99 -12.16 -7.69
CA LYS A 510 -25.92 -13.10 -6.57
C LYS A 510 -25.06 -12.59 -5.42
N ILE A 511 -25.14 -11.28 -5.17
CA ILE A 511 -24.43 -10.62 -4.08
C ILE A 511 -25.35 -10.59 -2.86
N ASN A 512 -24.90 -11.20 -1.76
CA ASN A 512 -25.63 -11.14 -0.50
C ASN A 512 -25.56 -9.71 0.08
N PRO A 513 -26.73 -9.09 0.40
CA PRO A 513 -26.77 -7.78 1.03
C PRO A 513 -25.97 -7.77 2.34
N VAL A 514 -25.28 -6.68 2.57
CA VAL A 514 -24.65 -6.37 3.86
C VAL A 514 -25.33 -5.17 4.51
N MET A 515 -25.05 -4.91 5.77
CA MET A 515 -25.73 -3.87 6.56
C MET A 515 -25.72 -2.48 5.88
N ASP A 516 -24.64 -2.15 5.15
CA ASP A 516 -24.53 -0.86 4.44
C ASP A 516 -25.59 -0.70 3.33
N HIS A 517 -25.96 -1.79 2.64
CA HIS A 517 -27.04 -1.76 1.63
C HIS A 517 -28.40 -1.49 2.29
N HIS A 518 -28.67 -2.18 3.40
CA HIS A 518 -29.90 -1.97 4.16
C HIS A 518 -29.96 -0.56 4.72
N ALA A 519 -28.85 -0.04 5.23
CA ALA A 519 -28.74 1.32 5.74
C ALA A 519 -29.09 2.38 4.67
N CYS A 520 -28.65 2.19 3.42
CA CYS A 520 -29.01 3.11 2.33
C CYS A 520 -30.52 3.12 2.05
N LEU A 521 -31.19 1.95 2.06
CA LEU A 521 -32.65 1.87 1.88
C LEU A 521 -33.40 2.47 3.05
N ILE A 522 -32.98 2.18 4.27
CA ILE A 522 -33.58 2.73 5.49
C ILE A 522 -33.41 4.26 5.53
N ASP A 523 -32.20 4.79 5.23
CA ASP A 523 -31.97 6.23 5.12
C ASP A 523 -32.92 6.88 4.09
N MET A 524 -33.17 6.20 2.97
CA MET A 524 -34.10 6.66 1.94
C MET A 524 -35.55 6.75 2.47
N PHE A 525 -36.06 5.71 3.12
CA PHE A 525 -37.42 5.72 3.69
C PHE A 525 -37.57 6.84 4.75
N LEU A 526 -36.57 7.00 5.60
CA LEU A 526 -36.55 8.02 6.63
C LEU A 526 -36.53 9.44 6.06
N ARG A 527 -35.77 9.69 4.97
CA ARG A 527 -35.76 10.99 4.27
C ARG A 527 -37.11 11.35 3.67
N LEU A 528 -37.82 10.35 3.18
CA LEU A 528 -39.15 10.52 2.59
C LEU A 528 -40.29 10.57 3.66
N GLY A 529 -39.95 10.48 4.95
CA GLY A 529 -40.96 10.47 6.02
C GLY A 529 -41.69 9.14 6.19
N ARG A 530 -41.26 8.08 5.47
CA ARG A 530 -41.87 6.75 5.46
C ARG A 530 -41.30 5.89 6.59
N ILE A 531 -41.41 6.37 7.84
CA ILE A 531 -40.74 5.76 9.00
C ILE A 531 -41.24 4.34 9.27
N GLU A 532 -42.54 4.13 9.13
CA GLU A 532 -43.16 2.81 9.38
C GLU A 532 -42.62 1.77 8.43
N GLU A 533 -42.42 2.10 7.15
CA GLU A 533 -41.85 1.21 6.17
C GLU A 533 -40.35 0.91 6.46
N ALA A 534 -39.61 1.86 7.01
CA ALA A 534 -38.24 1.62 7.44
C ALA A 534 -38.18 0.55 8.56
N PHE A 535 -39.09 0.61 9.54
CA PHE A 535 -39.16 -0.38 10.61
C PHE A 535 -39.72 -1.73 10.10
N ASP A 536 -40.68 -1.73 9.19
CA ASP A 536 -41.21 -2.94 8.58
C ASP A 536 -40.11 -3.64 7.75
N PHE A 537 -39.30 -2.88 7.03
CA PHE A 537 -38.16 -3.42 6.28
C PHE A 537 -37.13 -4.11 7.20
N ILE A 538 -36.86 -3.52 8.37
CA ILE A 538 -35.98 -4.12 9.39
C ILE A 538 -36.56 -5.44 9.88
N LYS A 539 -37.85 -5.49 10.19
CA LYS A 539 -38.55 -6.68 10.67
C LYS A 539 -38.60 -7.80 9.61
N GLN A 540 -39.01 -7.44 8.39
CA GLN A 540 -39.15 -8.40 7.28
C GLN A 540 -37.82 -9.09 6.89
N ASN A 541 -36.70 -8.35 7.00
CA ASN A 541 -35.37 -8.90 6.71
C ASN A 541 -34.67 -9.48 7.93
N ASN A 542 -35.33 -9.59 9.09
CA ASN A 542 -34.77 -10.06 10.37
C ASN A 542 -33.41 -9.41 10.69
N LEU A 543 -33.32 -8.09 10.46
CA LEU A 543 -32.05 -7.38 10.67
C LEU A 543 -31.85 -7.16 12.18
N THR A 544 -30.65 -7.46 12.66
CA THR A 544 -30.16 -7.02 13.97
C THR A 544 -29.46 -5.68 13.75
N PRO A 545 -30.10 -4.53 14.08
CA PRO A 545 -29.49 -3.24 13.79
C PRO A 545 -28.19 -3.07 14.56
N ASN A 546 -27.13 -2.70 13.84
CA ASN A 546 -25.86 -2.32 14.43
C ASN A 546 -25.87 -0.82 14.83
N GLU A 547 -24.79 -0.39 15.43
CA GLU A 547 -24.57 1.00 15.82
C GLU A 547 -24.87 2.01 14.71
N PHE A 548 -24.38 1.75 13.51
CA PHE A 548 -24.56 2.63 12.34
C PHE A 548 -26.04 2.76 11.97
N LEU A 549 -26.78 1.66 11.98
CA LEU A 549 -28.20 1.67 11.63
C LEU A 549 -29.05 2.38 12.69
N TRP A 550 -28.77 2.16 13.98
CA TRP A 550 -29.43 2.90 15.05
C TRP A 550 -29.21 4.41 14.95
N SER A 551 -27.99 4.84 14.63
CA SER A 551 -27.69 6.27 14.46
C SER A 551 -28.45 6.90 13.29
N ILE A 552 -28.69 6.18 12.19
CA ILE A 552 -29.50 6.63 11.05
C ILE A 552 -30.99 6.74 11.47
N LEU A 553 -31.52 5.74 12.19
CA LEU A 553 -32.89 5.75 12.68
C LEU A 553 -33.16 6.94 13.63
N ILE A 554 -32.23 7.19 14.53
CA ILE A 554 -32.33 8.35 15.45
C ILE A 554 -32.39 9.67 14.66
N ALA A 555 -31.47 9.84 13.69
CA ALA A 555 -31.43 11.04 12.86
C ALA A 555 -32.73 11.23 12.05
N GLY A 556 -33.24 10.15 11.45
CA GLY A 556 -34.49 10.16 10.68
C GLY A 556 -35.73 10.44 11.54
N CYS A 557 -35.87 9.79 12.68
CA CYS A 557 -37.01 10.03 13.60
C CYS A 557 -37.03 11.48 14.11
N ARG A 558 -35.84 12.03 14.39
CA ARG A 558 -35.72 13.43 14.83
C ARG A 558 -36.13 14.40 13.72
N SER A 559 -35.71 14.19 12.48
CA SER A 559 -36.03 15.08 11.35
C SER A 559 -37.54 15.14 11.05
N GLN A 560 -38.23 14.04 11.32
CA GLN A 560 -39.66 13.87 11.03
C GLN A 560 -40.56 14.15 12.25
N GLY A 561 -40.01 14.61 13.37
CA GLY A 561 -40.74 14.98 14.55
C GLY A 561 -41.47 13.84 15.28
N LYS A 562 -40.94 12.59 15.15
CA LYS A 562 -41.42 11.39 15.88
C LYS A 562 -40.43 11.01 17.00
N PRO A 563 -40.39 11.75 18.14
CA PRO A 563 -39.37 11.56 19.16
C PRO A 563 -39.44 10.21 19.87
N GLU A 564 -40.61 9.61 20.03
CA GLU A 564 -40.78 8.32 20.74
C GLU A 564 -39.99 7.19 20.12
N LEU A 565 -40.02 7.05 18.80
CA LEU A 565 -39.22 6.05 18.08
C LEU A 565 -37.74 6.38 18.12
N GLY A 566 -37.39 7.68 18.13
CA GLY A 566 -36.02 8.15 18.31
C GLY A 566 -35.44 7.77 19.68
N PHE A 567 -36.25 7.89 20.76
CA PHE A 567 -35.83 7.44 22.09
C PHE A 567 -35.56 5.94 22.15
N TYR A 568 -36.48 5.14 21.61
CA TYR A 568 -36.28 3.68 21.54
C TYR A 568 -34.98 3.34 20.83
N ALA A 569 -34.72 3.93 19.66
CA ALA A 569 -33.51 3.67 18.91
C ALA A 569 -32.25 4.13 19.66
N ALA A 570 -32.31 5.26 20.37
CA ALA A 570 -31.17 5.78 21.12
C ALA A 570 -30.87 4.94 22.39
N GLU A 571 -31.91 4.44 23.06
CA GLU A 571 -31.73 3.49 24.19
C GLU A 571 -31.09 2.21 23.75
N GLN A 572 -31.50 1.62 22.61
CA GLN A 572 -30.86 0.45 22.03
C GLN A 572 -29.41 0.69 21.65
N LEU A 573 -29.07 1.85 21.11
CA LEU A 573 -27.70 2.22 20.80
C LEU A 573 -26.86 2.37 22.07
N LEU A 574 -27.44 2.95 23.14
CA LEU A 574 -26.77 3.12 24.42
C LEU A 574 -26.49 1.75 25.10
N GLU A 575 -27.39 0.77 24.96
CA GLU A 575 -27.18 -0.59 25.44
C GLU A 575 -25.99 -1.26 24.73
N LEU A 576 -25.80 -1.00 23.42
CA LEU A 576 -24.67 -1.52 22.65
C LEU A 576 -23.34 -0.84 23.01
N LYS A 577 -23.38 0.48 23.30
CA LYS A 577 -22.21 1.30 23.62
C LYS A 577 -22.45 2.25 24.78
N PRO A 578 -22.46 1.77 26.01
CA PRO A 578 -22.81 2.61 27.18
C PRO A 578 -21.79 3.71 27.49
N ARG A 579 -20.55 3.63 26.96
CA ARG A 579 -19.49 4.63 27.17
C ARG A 579 -19.20 5.52 25.96
N ASP A 580 -19.97 5.38 24.90
CA ASP A 580 -19.75 6.20 23.71
C ASP A 580 -20.25 7.64 23.93
N SER A 581 -19.30 8.58 23.85
CA SER A 581 -19.58 10.00 24.09
C SER A 581 -20.56 10.59 23.08
N GLU A 582 -20.43 10.24 21.79
CA GLU A 582 -21.32 10.75 20.72
C GLU A 582 -22.76 10.29 20.93
N THR A 583 -22.96 9.01 21.25
CA THR A 583 -24.28 8.43 21.55
C THR A 583 -24.93 9.06 22.78
N CYS A 584 -24.16 9.22 23.87
CA CYS A 584 -24.68 9.88 25.08
C CYS A 584 -25.12 11.31 24.83
N HIS A 585 -24.32 12.09 24.12
CA HIS A 585 -24.68 13.47 23.77
C HIS A 585 -25.88 13.55 22.82
N LEU A 586 -25.99 12.63 21.88
CA LEU A 586 -27.10 12.54 20.94
C LEU A 586 -28.41 12.26 21.68
N LEU A 587 -28.43 11.31 22.62
CA LEU A 587 -29.58 10.98 23.45
C LEU A 587 -29.91 12.15 24.41
N LEU A 588 -28.90 12.80 24.99
CA LEU A 588 -29.04 13.97 25.81
C LEU A 588 -29.79 15.10 25.06
N ASN A 589 -29.35 15.36 23.83
CA ASN A 589 -29.99 16.38 22.98
C ASN A 589 -31.46 16.05 22.63
N LEU A 590 -31.72 14.73 22.38
CA LEU A 590 -33.11 14.29 22.15
C LEU A 590 -34.00 14.51 23.38
N TYR A 591 -33.55 14.14 24.58
CA TYR A 591 -34.31 14.33 25.80
C TYR A 591 -34.52 15.82 26.12
N ILE A 592 -33.52 16.67 25.89
CA ILE A 592 -33.63 18.12 26.06
C ILE A 592 -34.67 18.70 25.08
N SER A 593 -34.60 18.34 23.79
CA SER A 593 -35.53 18.84 22.77
C SER A 593 -36.99 18.41 23.02
N ALA A 594 -37.21 17.29 23.71
CA ALA A 594 -38.52 16.80 24.10
C ALA A 594 -38.96 17.23 25.50
N GLY A 595 -38.17 18.03 26.22
CA GLY A 595 -38.51 18.50 27.58
C GLY A 595 -38.47 17.39 28.66
N ARG A 596 -37.83 16.25 28.38
CA ARG A 596 -37.77 15.10 29.31
C ARG A 596 -36.66 15.25 30.37
N TRP A 597 -36.77 16.28 31.22
CA TRP A 597 -35.73 16.68 32.18
C TRP A 597 -35.34 15.60 33.19
N LYS A 598 -36.24 14.67 33.54
CA LYS A 598 -35.93 13.53 34.42
C LYS A 598 -34.92 12.57 33.77
N ASP A 599 -35.12 12.31 32.50
CA ASP A 599 -34.23 11.43 31.74
C ASP A 599 -32.89 12.10 31.47
N VAL A 600 -32.88 13.41 31.22
CA VAL A 600 -31.66 14.23 31.16
C VAL A 600 -30.79 14.05 32.40
N SER A 601 -31.41 14.20 33.60
CA SER A 601 -30.71 14.07 34.88
C SER A 601 -30.15 12.64 35.08
N ARG A 602 -30.96 11.63 34.73
CA ARG A 602 -30.56 10.21 34.82
C ARG A 602 -29.38 9.91 33.89
N LEU A 603 -29.42 10.38 32.63
CA LEU A 603 -28.37 10.17 31.67
C LEU A 603 -27.06 10.88 32.07
N ARG A 604 -27.13 12.14 32.54
CA ARG A 604 -25.97 12.88 33.08
C ARG A 604 -25.33 12.16 34.28
N LYS A 605 -26.15 11.57 35.16
CA LYS A 605 -25.63 10.76 36.27
C LYS A 605 -24.88 9.55 35.77
N MET A 606 -25.46 8.79 34.84
CA MET A 606 -24.83 7.63 34.22
C MET A 606 -23.49 8.00 33.51
N MET A 607 -23.48 9.09 32.75
CA MET A 607 -22.25 9.55 32.09
C MET A 607 -21.12 9.87 33.08
N ARG A 608 -21.46 10.39 34.27
CA ARG A 608 -20.48 10.62 35.36
C ARG A 608 -20.00 9.32 36.00
N GLU A 609 -20.90 8.38 36.28
CA GLU A 609 -20.60 7.09 36.88
C GLU A 609 -19.71 6.22 35.96
N GLU A 610 -20.01 6.20 34.66
CA GLU A 610 -19.26 5.46 33.65
C GLU A 610 -18.00 6.19 33.14
N LYS A 611 -17.73 7.39 33.63
CA LYS A 611 -16.60 8.24 33.22
C LYS A 611 -16.55 8.46 31.70
N VAL A 612 -17.70 8.74 31.09
CA VAL A 612 -17.80 9.04 29.66
C VAL A 612 -16.95 10.28 29.36
N GLU A 613 -16.05 10.15 28.40
CA GLU A 613 -15.17 11.27 28.00
C GLU A 613 -15.99 12.44 27.41
N LYS A 614 -15.51 13.66 27.62
CA LYS A 614 -16.12 14.85 26.99
C LYS A 614 -15.98 14.74 25.48
N LEU A 615 -17.04 15.08 24.75
CA LEU A 615 -17.03 15.08 23.28
C LEU A 615 -15.93 16.02 22.75
N ASN A 616 -14.97 15.44 22.04
CA ASN A 616 -13.88 16.19 21.43
C ASN A 616 -14.30 16.73 20.07
N ASP A 617 -14.87 17.96 20.06
CA ASP A 617 -15.27 18.66 18.83
C ASP A 617 -14.09 19.46 18.26
N TRP A 618 -13.59 19.00 17.09
CA TRP A 618 -12.52 19.64 16.36
C TRP A 618 -12.91 19.92 14.92
N SER A 619 -12.50 21.10 14.44
CA SER A 619 -12.54 21.43 13.01
C SER A 619 -11.19 21.96 12.56
N TRP A 620 -10.82 21.70 11.29
CA TRP A 620 -9.57 22.22 10.73
C TRP A 620 -9.76 22.73 9.30
N ILE A 621 -8.89 23.67 8.93
CA ILE A 621 -8.83 24.26 7.61
C ILE A 621 -7.39 24.32 7.14
N THR A 622 -7.15 24.01 5.87
CA THR A 622 -5.81 24.12 5.25
C THR A 622 -5.74 25.39 4.42
N ILE A 623 -4.81 26.29 4.76
CA ILE A 623 -4.56 27.54 4.02
C ILE A 623 -3.07 27.67 3.77
N ARG A 624 -2.65 27.90 2.51
CA ARG A 624 -1.23 28.08 2.11
C ARG A 624 -0.31 27.01 2.70
N ASN A 625 -0.68 25.75 2.54
CA ASN A 625 0.09 24.58 3.01
C ASN A 625 0.23 24.45 4.54
N LYS A 626 -0.56 25.18 5.33
CA LYS A 626 -0.62 25.05 6.78
C LYS A 626 -2.01 24.64 7.23
N VAL A 627 -2.06 23.68 8.14
CA VAL A 627 -3.30 23.22 8.76
C VAL A 627 -3.52 24.01 10.04
N TYR A 628 -4.71 24.56 10.18
CA TYR A 628 -5.16 25.31 11.36
C TYR A 628 -6.34 24.56 11.99
N SER A 629 -6.23 24.23 13.26
CA SER A 629 -7.23 23.47 14.01
C SER A 629 -7.91 24.31 15.06
N PHE A 630 -9.22 24.08 15.25
CA PHE A 630 -10.09 24.79 16.18
C PHE A 630 -10.81 23.78 17.06
N LYS A 631 -10.92 24.08 18.36
CA LYS A 631 -11.63 23.26 19.35
C LYS A 631 -12.79 24.05 19.92
N ASN A 632 -13.90 23.38 20.23
CA ASN A 632 -15.02 23.98 20.94
C ASN A 632 -14.59 24.42 22.35
N GLY A 633 -14.94 25.65 22.75
CA GLY A 633 -14.62 26.18 24.08
C GLY A 633 -13.13 26.47 24.35
N GLY A 634 -12.29 26.52 23.32
CA GLY A 634 -10.83 26.80 23.47
C GLY A 634 -10.60 28.25 23.92
N LYS A 635 -10.03 28.43 25.12
CA LYS A 635 -9.65 29.76 25.65
C LYS A 635 -8.61 30.42 24.72
N LYS A 636 -8.93 31.65 24.28
CA LYS A 636 -8.06 32.73 23.78
C LYS A 636 -6.66 32.32 23.28
N SER A 637 -6.52 31.77 22.11
CA SER A 637 -5.19 31.60 21.51
C SER A 637 -5.21 31.64 19.98
N ARG A 638 -5.78 32.67 19.38
CA ARG A 638 -5.41 33.19 18.04
C ARG A 638 -6.38 34.32 17.64
N SER A 639 -5.86 35.52 17.71
CA SER A 639 -6.38 36.81 17.30
C SER A 639 -7.89 37.09 17.62
N ASN A 640 -8.12 38.15 18.39
CA ASN A 640 -9.44 38.74 18.63
C ASN A 640 -10.21 38.98 17.31
N ASP A 641 -9.54 39.01 16.16
CA ASP A 641 -10.13 39.29 14.85
C ASP A 641 -11.08 38.19 14.38
N VAL A 642 -10.78 36.88 14.68
CA VAL A 642 -11.64 35.75 14.27
C VAL A 642 -12.95 35.77 15.08
N THR A 643 -12.87 36.04 16.40
CA THR A 643 -14.03 36.12 17.27
C THR A 643 -14.87 37.36 16.92
N ASN A 644 -14.21 38.49 16.70
CA ASN A 644 -14.91 39.72 16.30
C ASN A 644 -15.64 39.56 14.96
N LEU A 645 -15.02 38.93 13.96
CA LEU A 645 -15.70 38.63 12.69
C LEU A 645 -16.84 37.63 12.89
N LEU A 646 -16.67 36.61 13.74
CA LEU A 646 -17.73 35.65 14.02
C LEU A 646 -18.94 36.32 14.68
N ASP A 647 -18.71 37.22 15.63
CA ASP A 647 -19.77 37.99 16.30
C ASP A 647 -20.48 38.92 15.31
N ASP A 648 -19.76 39.62 14.41
CA ASP A 648 -20.36 40.42 13.31
C ASP A 648 -21.21 39.54 12.39
N LEU A 649 -20.72 38.36 12.01
CA LEU A 649 -21.47 37.42 11.17
C LEU A 649 -22.73 36.89 11.86
N LEU A 650 -22.68 36.62 13.17
CA LEU A 650 -23.82 36.18 13.95
C LEU A 650 -24.89 37.31 14.04
N ASP A 651 -24.47 38.55 14.27
CA ASP A 651 -25.38 39.69 14.30
C ASP A 651 -26.04 39.97 12.95
N ARG A 652 -25.30 39.83 11.86
CA ARG A 652 -25.84 39.96 10.49
C ARG A 652 -26.69 38.76 10.05
N ALA A 653 -26.53 37.59 10.67
CA ALA A 653 -27.35 36.43 10.40
C ALA A 653 -28.73 36.46 11.05
N LYS A 654 -28.88 37.12 12.21
CA LYS A 654 -30.16 37.25 12.94
C LYS A 654 -31.30 37.81 12.08
N PRO A 655 -31.14 38.95 11.35
CA PRO A 655 -32.20 39.49 10.48
C PRO A 655 -32.61 38.55 9.34
N LEU A 656 -31.76 37.60 8.98
CA LEU A 656 -32.00 36.61 7.90
C LEU A 656 -32.65 35.32 8.40
N GLY A 657 -33.14 35.33 9.67
CA GLY A 657 -33.85 34.21 10.26
C GLY A 657 -32.97 33.16 10.95
N TYR A 658 -31.71 33.50 11.23
CA TYR A 658 -30.85 32.63 12.03
C TYR A 658 -31.10 32.85 13.53
N GLU A 659 -31.51 31.78 14.22
CA GLU A 659 -31.67 31.78 15.66
C GLU A 659 -30.40 31.23 16.33
N VAL A 660 -29.81 32.02 17.23
CA VAL A 660 -28.69 31.57 18.05
C VAL A 660 -29.22 30.55 19.06
N ASP A 661 -28.67 29.36 19.05
CA ASP A 661 -29.03 28.32 20.03
C ASP A 661 -28.59 28.77 21.43
N THR A 662 -29.57 29.24 22.21
CA THR A 662 -29.38 29.67 23.61
C THR A 662 -29.52 28.50 24.59
N ASN A 663 -29.56 27.25 24.09
CA ASN A 663 -29.69 26.08 24.95
C ASN A 663 -28.49 25.97 25.91
N PRO A 664 -28.74 25.92 27.23
CA PRO A 664 -27.71 25.84 28.25
C PRO A 664 -27.12 24.40 28.30
N GLN A 665 -26.50 23.99 27.21
CA GLN A 665 -25.99 22.62 27.07
C GLN A 665 -24.73 22.33 27.90
N MET A 666 -24.09 23.34 28.49
CA MET A 666 -22.88 23.22 29.27
C MET A 666 -22.78 24.22 30.42
N VAL A 667 -23.77 24.24 31.28
CA VAL A 667 -23.54 24.82 32.62
C VAL A 667 -23.02 23.66 33.48
N ASP A 668 -21.71 23.56 33.65
CA ASP A 668 -21.13 22.82 34.77
C ASP A 668 -21.58 23.58 36.04
N GLU A 669 -22.46 22.98 36.83
CA GLU A 669 -22.98 23.55 38.09
C GLU A 669 -21.89 23.77 39.17
N GLU A 670 -20.62 23.51 38.88
CA GLU A 670 -19.50 23.64 39.82
C GLU A 670 -18.64 24.93 39.63
N THR A 671 -18.93 25.73 38.60
CA THR A 671 -18.28 27.05 38.46
C THR A 671 -19.32 28.16 38.47
N GLU A 672 -19.44 28.87 39.61
CA GLU A 672 -20.25 30.04 39.81
C GLU A 672 -19.85 31.28 38.95
N GLU A 673 -19.40 31.10 37.72
CA GLU A 673 -19.21 32.20 36.77
C GLU A 673 -20.31 32.16 35.70
N THR A 674 -21.44 32.78 36.03
CA THR A 674 -22.52 33.12 35.12
C THR A 674 -22.11 34.19 34.12
N THR A 675 -21.33 33.83 33.14
CA THR A 675 -21.29 34.55 31.85
C THR A 675 -21.63 33.56 30.76
N VAL A 676 -22.92 33.56 30.37
CA VAL A 676 -23.42 32.87 29.16
C VAL A 676 -22.74 33.51 27.94
N GLN A 677 -21.51 33.14 27.64
CA GLN A 677 -20.93 33.42 26.34
C GLN A 677 -21.44 32.36 25.38
N PRO A 678 -21.97 32.73 24.20
CA PRO A 678 -22.38 31.77 23.20
C PRO A 678 -21.19 30.88 22.86
N SER A 679 -21.29 29.56 23.07
CA SER A 679 -20.22 28.62 22.76
C SER A 679 -20.01 28.61 21.24
N HIS A 680 -18.90 29.17 20.79
CA HIS A 680 -18.51 29.14 19.38
C HIS A 680 -18.06 27.73 19.02
N HIS A 681 -18.89 27.00 18.28
CA HIS A 681 -18.54 25.68 17.76
C HIS A 681 -17.30 25.75 16.83
N SER A 682 -16.53 24.71 16.83
CA SER A 682 -15.24 24.65 16.14
C SER A 682 -15.31 24.96 14.64
N GLU A 683 -16.40 24.55 13.96
CA GLU A 683 -16.62 24.81 12.54
C GLU A 683 -16.94 26.30 12.25
N LYS A 684 -17.65 26.99 13.13
CA LYS A 684 -17.92 28.42 12.96
C LYS A 684 -16.62 29.23 13.02
N LEU A 685 -15.72 28.87 13.96
CA LEU A 685 -14.40 29.47 14.08
C LEU A 685 -13.52 29.17 12.85
N ALA A 686 -13.57 27.96 12.35
CA ALA A 686 -12.81 27.56 11.15
C ALA A 686 -13.29 28.31 9.90
N VAL A 687 -14.60 28.48 9.74
CA VAL A 687 -15.19 29.25 8.62
C VAL A 687 -14.81 30.73 8.73
N ALA A 688 -14.96 31.35 9.91
CA ALA A 688 -14.59 32.76 10.13
C ALA A 688 -13.09 32.99 9.86
N PHE A 689 -12.22 32.07 10.31
CA PHE A 689 -10.80 32.12 10.02
C PHE A 689 -10.52 32.01 8.51
N GLY A 690 -11.23 31.12 7.81
CA GLY A 690 -11.15 30.97 6.36
C GLY A 690 -11.54 32.25 5.62
N LEU A 691 -12.59 32.91 6.05
CA LEU A 691 -13.05 34.20 5.48
C LEU A 691 -12.00 35.29 5.63
N LEU A 692 -11.31 35.38 6.77
CA LEU A 692 -10.27 36.39 7.04
C LEU A 692 -8.99 36.15 6.22
N ASN A 693 -8.61 34.90 6.02
CA ASN A 693 -7.27 34.55 5.52
C ASN A 693 -7.24 34.13 4.04
N THR A 694 -8.38 34.16 3.35
CA THR A 694 -8.47 33.78 1.92
C THR A 694 -9.22 34.86 1.14
N SER A 695 -8.86 35.02 -0.16
CA SER A 695 -9.52 35.97 -1.05
C SER A 695 -10.99 35.59 -1.31
N ASN A 696 -11.81 36.56 -1.65
CA ASN A 696 -13.24 36.36 -1.89
C ASN A 696 -13.58 35.38 -3.01
N ALA A 697 -12.69 35.17 -3.96
CA ALA A 697 -12.84 34.20 -5.04
C ALA A 697 -12.52 32.75 -4.65
N THR A 698 -11.92 32.54 -3.46
CA THR A 698 -11.46 31.20 -3.04
C THR A 698 -12.57 30.49 -2.27
N GLN A 699 -12.80 29.22 -2.58
CA GLN A 699 -13.69 28.36 -1.81
C GLN A 699 -13.09 28.04 -0.44
N ILE A 700 -13.90 28.06 0.61
CA ILE A 700 -13.49 27.67 1.97
C ILE A 700 -13.74 26.18 2.15
N ARG A 701 -12.74 25.44 2.62
CA ARG A 701 -12.84 24.00 2.89
C ARG A 701 -12.47 23.70 4.32
N VAL A 702 -13.45 23.18 5.07
CA VAL A 702 -13.31 22.81 6.48
C VAL A 702 -13.56 21.32 6.64
N VAL A 703 -12.82 20.69 7.53
CA VAL A 703 -13.06 19.30 7.96
C VAL A 703 -13.46 19.31 9.42
N LYS A 704 -14.41 18.47 9.78
CA LYS A 704 -14.90 18.27 11.13
C LYS A 704 -14.84 16.79 11.49
N ASN A 705 -14.39 16.46 12.70
CA ASN A 705 -14.25 15.08 13.16
C ASN A 705 -15.56 14.41 13.55
N ILE A 706 -16.56 15.18 13.93
CA ILE A 706 -17.91 14.72 14.28
C ILE A 706 -18.94 15.26 13.30
N SER A 707 -20.17 14.76 13.36
CA SER A 707 -21.27 15.27 12.54
C SER A 707 -21.61 16.73 12.89
N MET A 708 -21.94 17.52 11.88
CA MET A 708 -22.28 18.93 12.05
C MET A 708 -23.68 19.08 12.64
N CYS A 709 -23.83 19.91 13.65
CA CYS A 709 -25.15 20.20 14.25
C CYS A 709 -25.99 21.12 13.35
N ARG A 710 -27.35 21.09 13.55
CA ARG A 710 -28.28 21.88 12.76
C ARG A 710 -28.00 23.38 12.84
N ASN A 711 -27.74 23.89 14.05
CA ASN A 711 -27.45 25.31 14.27
C ASN A 711 -26.22 25.77 13.44
N CYS A 712 -25.16 24.97 13.40
CA CYS A 712 -23.99 25.30 12.58
C CYS A 712 -24.26 25.15 11.08
N HIS A 713 -25.10 24.19 10.69
CA HIS A 713 -25.51 24.01 9.31
C HIS A 713 -26.30 25.24 8.81
N ASP A 714 -27.28 25.69 9.58
CA ASP A 714 -28.09 26.86 9.26
C ASP A 714 -27.24 28.15 9.27
N PHE A 715 -26.30 28.28 10.23
CA PHE A 715 -25.33 29.37 10.25
C PHE A 715 -24.52 29.44 8.96
N VAL A 716 -23.93 28.33 8.54
CA VAL A 716 -23.08 28.28 7.33
C VAL A 716 -23.89 28.54 6.06
N LYS A 717 -25.18 28.14 6.00
CA LYS A 717 -26.10 28.52 4.92
C LYS A 717 -26.21 30.04 4.81
N VAL A 718 -26.53 30.69 5.91
CA VAL A 718 -26.66 32.14 5.95
C VAL A 718 -25.35 32.84 5.63
N VAL A 719 -24.22 32.37 6.18
CA VAL A 719 -22.88 32.93 5.88
C VAL A 719 -22.52 32.77 4.40
N SER A 720 -22.87 31.64 3.78
CA SER A 720 -22.60 31.44 2.33
C SER A 720 -23.36 32.47 1.47
N ARG A 721 -24.59 32.84 1.85
CA ARG A 721 -25.41 33.88 1.22
C ARG A 721 -24.84 35.28 1.47
N LEU A 722 -24.51 35.59 2.75
CA LEU A 722 -23.95 36.88 3.14
C LEU A 722 -22.62 37.23 2.45
N THR A 723 -21.81 36.20 2.23
CA THR A 723 -20.46 36.39 1.67
C THR A 723 -20.38 36.05 0.18
N SER A 724 -21.44 35.52 -0.42
CA SER A 724 -21.51 35.01 -1.78
C SER A 724 -20.35 34.01 -2.09
N ARG A 725 -19.94 33.24 -1.06
CA ARG A 725 -18.84 32.30 -1.15
C ARG A 725 -19.31 30.86 -1.05
N THR A 726 -18.68 30.00 -1.82
CA THR A 726 -18.85 28.54 -1.66
C THR A 726 -18.07 28.07 -0.44
N ILE A 727 -18.78 27.48 0.53
CA ILE A 727 -18.23 26.88 1.72
C ILE A 727 -18.44 25.36 1.63
N ILE A 728 -17.38 24.59 1.80
CA ILE A 728 -17.42 23.13 1.77
C ILE A 728 -17.02 22.65 3.16
N ILE A 729 -17.90 21.91 3.83
CA ILE A 729 -17.62 21.29 5.11
C ILE A 729 -17.76 19.79 4.95
N ARG A 730 -16.69 19.07 5.25
CA ARG A 730 -16.70 17.61 5.32
C ARG A 730 -16.73 17.21 6.79
N ASP A 731 -17.81 16.61 7.22
CA ASP A 731 -17.96 16.03 8.56
C ASP A 731 -17.67 14.51 8.56
N SER A 732 -17.87 13.83 9.69
CA SER A 732 -17.63 12.39 9.83
C SER A 732 -18.50 11.52 8.90
N LYS A 733 -19.66 12.00 8.49
CA LYS A 733 -20.66 11.24 7.72
C LYS A 733 -20.81 11.71 6.28
N ARG A 734 -20.67 13.03 6.00
CA ARG A 734 -21.04 13.63 4.71
C ARG A 734 -20.15 14.79 4.30
N LEU A 735 -20.31 15.19 3.03
CA LEU A 735 -19.76 16.42 2.49
C LEU A 735 -20.91 17.40 2.24
N HIS A 736 -20.84 18.56 2.88
CA HIS A 736 -21.78 19.66 2.75
C HIS A 736 -21.18 20.74 1.87
N ARG A 737 -21.86 21.10 0.80
CA ARG A 737 -21.48 22.23 -0.05
C ARG A 737 -22.55 23.29 0.06
N PHE A 738 -22.17 24.42 0.64
CA PHE A 738 -23.03 25.59 0.82
C PHE A 738 -22.74 26.62 -0.26
N PHE A 739 -23.78 27.09 -0.90
CA PHE A 739 -23.70 28.15 -1.91
C PHE A 739 -25.03 28.90 -1.93
N ASP A 740 -24.97 30.22 -1.90
CA ASP A 740 -26.11 31.13 -1.94
C ASP A 740 -27.26 30.78 -0.98
N GLY A 741 -26.93 30.37 0.24
CA GLY A 741 -27.90 30.01 1.27
C GLY A 741 -28.49 28.61 1.16
N GLU A 742 -28.06 27.80 0.19
CA GLU A 742 -28.49 26.42 0.02
C GLU A 742 -27.36 25.42 0.34
N CYS A 743 -27.73 24.22 0.79
CA CYS A 743 -26.81 23.12 0.95
C CYS A 743 -27.17 21.95 0.04
N CYS A 744 -26.15 21.28 -0.55
CA CYS A 744 -26.37 20.11 -1.41
C CYS A 744 -27.03 18.93 -0.70
N CYS A 745 -27.13 18.90 0.62
CA CYS A 745 -27.79 17.85 1.40
C CYS A 745 -29.34 17.99 1.46
N GLY A 746 -29.92 19.07 0.94
CA GLY A 746 -31.37 19.33 1.00
C GLY A 746 -31.88 19.42 2.43
N ASP A 747 -31.08 19.96 3.36
CA ASP A 747 -31.34 20.11 4.79
C ASP A 747 -31.52 18.81 5.61
N PHE A 748 -31.30 17.66 5.00
CA PHE A 748 -31.32 16.36 5.68
C PHE A 748 -30.00 15.99 6.39
N GLY A 749 -28.99 16.83 6.29
CA GLY A 749 -27.64 16.48 6.72
C GLY A 749 -27.16 17.07 8.05
N GLY A 750 -27.84 18.07 8.57
CA GLY A 750 -27.41 18.80 9.76
C GLY A 750 -28.04 18.31 11.06
N LEU A 751 -28.20 17.02 11.26
CA LEU A 751 -29.12 16.54 12.26
C LEU A 751 -28.50 15.60 13.29
N VAL A 752 -27.39 16.01 13.91
CA VAL A 752 -26.93 15.42 15.17
C VAL A 752 -26.94 16.46 16.26
#